data_e0080baa012e9f1e6c0945ef34a4da6c
#
_entry.id   e0080baa012e9f1e6c0945ef34a4da6c
#
_cell.length_a   1.000
_cell.length_b   1.000
_cell.length_c   1.000
_cell.angle_alpha   90.00
_cell.angle_beta   90.00
_cell.angle_gamma   90.00
#
_symmetry.space_group_name_H-M   'P 1'
#
loop_
_entity.id
_entity.type
_entity.pdbx_description
1 polymer ?
#
loop_
_entity_poly.entity_id
_entity_poly.type
_entity_poly.pdbx_seq_one_letter_code
_entity_poly.pdbx_strand_id
1 'polypeptide(L)'
;WSYPSIDFNNDYLFDTSHAHHARDCAIIYQISGEPRFAQKTASFLREWSAPDGYRRLPRAGNQELVHDGEFFKSAACAYDLIYDWDGWTEKDRENIEQTMRFYMEYIDAEICSGEASNWLLAEIAGAVYSAAVLGDKERMERFLYGPGGAADELAKGVLDDGWWYEASIGYNLMCAGLMSELSVAASHFGMNFKDIKVTPAYRRTNCVAEARLDGLSNDIWGENEKNYRSIEMLWDSLIPFYDYRGVVMGINDSAEQKSNAQTKAFYKLDYELAYRLYKKPEYAYMISRLGDDERNVLFGEEVRPAYELDELPYEKSCYAQNAGSVVLRSHKKDRPIREQIQVGLKYGSHGGAHGHYDRASMNGLMRYGRSLTNPENIWYCYHTFMYKFYCQTSINHNMVTIDLKQQEAAPPKQLLFYAGDAMQAFGVENNSRWSYPPYGGWPVGKQKTIEERQWIEGRSFPIPENHPEYAVRSGFTEPVITRRVTVLTDDYVVNFDYAKSSQPEAIHDFQCIYHLQGLTKVDDALSIECHTAQLSDDPLSSAQFITDCDWYETKNEVNKDSQAVNGIKDRVAVKFQFHTEYAEKKNNFWRYDWKWQNRTAYNEYGTLDTDLYFVPMKQDDSMQFAVACPPEFALVNKRLYWKVCAVMEKDKASGEQEVVLAEGKFGAWILGKETVDVALDGVKKLYLKVFTEDGRQGDLYEYESLKTIFWGNPVIETKNKKKLDMSEFVYVCENTDEGCGVGKDYEGGRVTIQAEEFDKAIPAEPKDKKKWGVITLDLEGLNAARFHAVIGGDYPVGDESGKRRTVFQQQTGNSACFASVIEPHEGDAMIQSVQYAGSWSIKVTLADGREQIVSVKGIENMEESDPTKNNAQTKSSVRVLIEEFQNGTLIRSEETAR
;
A
#
# COMPACT_ATOMS: atom_id res chain seq x y z
N TRP A 1 19.75 -0.60 28.05
CA TRP A 1 19.60 0.44 27.03
C TRP A 1 20.83 1.33 27.06
N SER A 2 21.66 1.22 26.06
CA SER A 2 22.65 2.23 25.69
C SER A 2 22.09 2.91 24.45
N TYR A 3 21.98 4.25 24.46
CA TYR A 3 21.85 4.95 23.19
C TYR A 3 23.11 4.64 22.40
N PRO A 4 23.00 4.22 21.12
CA PRO A 4 24.16 4.25 20.26
C PRO A 4 24.74 5.67 20.31
N SER A 5 26.04 5.79 20.28
CA SER A 5 26.67 7.11 20.13
C SER A 5 26.14 7.71 18.83
N ILE A 6 25.53 8.88 18.93
CA ILE A 6 25.01 9.59 17.74
C ILE A 6 26.21 9.87 16.85
N ASP A 7 26.24 9.28 15.66
CA ASP A 7 27.30 9.54 14.68
C ASP A 7 26.94 10.80 13.89
N PHE A 8 27.41 11.92 14.38
CA PHE A 8 27.19 13.21 13.73
C PHE A 8 27.93 13.41 12.39
N ASN A 9 28.55 12.42 11.84
CA ASN A 9 29.18 12.49 10.51
C ASN A 9 28.29 11.95 9.40
N ASN A 10 27.15 11.43 9.76
CA ASN A 10 26.15 10.93 8.83
C ASN A 10 24.94 11.88 8.78
N ASP A 11 24.39 12.16 7.62
CA ASP A 11 23.29 13.11 7.42
C ASP A 11 21.94 12.63 8.02
N TYR A 12 21.88 11.40 8.57
CA TYR A 12 20.71 10.72 9.16
C TYR A 12 20.79 10.60 10.68
N LEU A 13 20.94 11.69 11.37
CA LEU A 13 21.45 11.68 12.73
C LEU A 13 20.45 11.47 13.85
N PHE A 14 19.19 11.71 13.59
CA PHE A 14 18.18 11.66 14.63
C PHE A 14 17.03 10.77 14.21
N ASP A 15 17.21 9.49 14.47
CA ASP A 15 16.10 8.56 14.39
C ASP A 15 15.02 9.00 15.39
N THR A 16 13.80 9.20 14.91
CA THR A 16 12.63 9.57 15.72
C THR A 16 12.42 8.62 16.89
N SER A 17 12.85 7.38 16.79
CA SER A 17 12.80 6.40 17.88
C SER A 17 13.55 6.86 19.12
N HIS A 18 14.64 7.59 19.00
CA HIS A 18 15.40 8.12 20.13
C HIS A 18 14.58 9.13 20.92
N ALA A 19 13.91 10.05 20.25
CA ALA A 19 13.03 11.03 20.90
C ALA A 19 11.80 10.36 21.52
N HIS A 20 11.22 9.36 20.86
CA HIS A 20 10.13 8.54 21.42
C HIS A 20 10.57 7.85 22.70
N HIS A 21 11.72 7.19 22.71
CA HIS A 21 12.24 6.54 23.91
C HIS A 21 12.54 7.51 25.04
N ALA A 22 13.03 8.71 24.73
CA ALA A 22 13.26 9.75 25.73
C ALA A 22 11.93 10.20 26.35
N ARG A 23 10.90 10.42 25.54
CA ARG A 23 9.54 10.74 25.99
C ARG A 23 8.96 9.62 26.84
N ASP A 24 9.08 8.36 26.41
CA ASP A 24 8.56 7.21 27.15
C ASP A 24 9.25 7.07 28.50
N CYS A 25 10.58 7.27 28.57
CA CYS A 25 11.30 7.35 29.85
C CYS A 25 10.77 8.50 30.73
N ALA A 26 10.49 9.67 30.16
CA ALA A 26 9.92 10.78 30.89
C ALA A 26 8.52 10.48 31.46
N ILE A 27 7.66 9.79 30.69
CA ILE A 27 6.35 9.31 31.16
C ILE A 27 6.52 8.33 32.32
N ILE A 28 7.44 7.36 32.21
CA ILE A 28 7.71 6.39 33.27
C ILE A 28 8.21 7.12 34.53
N TYR A 29 9.04 8.17 34.39
CA TYR A 29 9.46 8.98 35.52
C TYR A 29 8.28 9.63 36.23
N GLN A 30 7.34 10.23 35.48
CA GLN A 30 6.14 10.85 36.07
C GLN A 30 5.26 9.85 36.83
N ILE A 31 5.19 8.60 36.35
CA ILE A 31 4.38 7.55 37.00
C ILE A 31 5.10 6.95 38.21
N SER A 32 6.41 6.69 38.11
CA SER A 32 7.16 5.90 39.09
C SER A 32 7.92 6.76 40.12
N GLY A 33 8.26 8.01 39.76
CA GLY A 33 9.16 8.84 40.54
C GLY A 33 10.63 8.39 40.55
N GLU A 34 10.99 7.38 39.71
CA GLU A 34 12.35 6.82 39.72
C GLU A 34 13.34 7.75 38.96
N PRO A 35 14.35 8.36 39.64
CA PRO A 35 15.23 9.33 38.98
C PRO A 35 16.03 8.83 37.78
N ARG A 36 16.26 7.52 37.68
CA ARG A 36 17.03 6.92 36.57
C ARG A 36 16.37 7.22 35.20
N PHE A 37 15.03 7.30 35.16
CA PHE A 37 14.31 7.57 33.91
C PHE A 37 14.45 9.05 33.51
N ALA A 38 14.35 9.98 34.46
CA ALA A 38 14.64 11.40 34.20
C ALA A 38 16.10 11.61 33.77
N GLN A 39 17.07 10.93 34.43
CA GLN A 39 18.48 10.97 34.04
C GLN A 39 18.68 10.50 32.60
N LYS A 40 17.99 9.42 32.18
CA LYS A 40 18.10 8.86 30.82
C LYS A 40 17.56 9.84 29.78
N THR A 41 16.38 10.40 30.02
CA THR A 41 15.79 11.45 29.18
C THR A 41 16.72 12.68 29.09
N ALA A 42 17.23 13.16 30.23
CA ALA A 42 18.12 14.30 30.26
C ALA A 42 19.45 14.07 29.53
N SER A 43 20.00 12.86 29.63
CA SER A 43 21.21 12.49 28.88
C SER A 43 21.01 12.64 27.38
N PHE A 44 19.89 12.15 26.86
CA PHE A 44 19.54 12.29 25.44
C PHE A 44 19.35 13.78 25.06
N LEU A 45 18.56 14.54 25.83
CA LEU A 45 18.27 15.93 25.51
C LEU A 45 19.53 16.82 25.56
N ARG A 46 20.52 16.52 26.47
CA ARG A 46 21.81 17.21 26.52
C ARG A 46 22.64 16.98 25.28
N GLU A 47 22.72 15.73 24.82
CA GLU A 47 23.47 15.36 23.62
C GLU A 47 22.86 15.99 22.37
N TRP A 48 21.56 15.84 22.21
CA TRP A 48 20.83 16.43 21.10
C TRP A 48 20.97 17.96 21.02
N SER A 49 20.84 18.66 22.14
CA SER A 49 20.85 20.12 22.20
C SER A 49 22.24 20.75 22.32
N ALA A 50 23.30 19.94 22.45
CA ALA A 50 24.66 20.46 22.51
C ALA A 50 24.98 21.40 21.33
N PRO A 51 25.91 22.38 21.47
CA PRO A 51 26.26 23.30 20.38
C PRO A 51 26.74 22.60 19.10
N ASP A 52 27.37 21.45 19.25
CA ASP A 52 27.81 20.54 18.19
C ASP A 52 26.80 19.40 17.91
N GLY A 53 25.62 19.45 18.50
CA GLY A 53 24.51 18.55 18.25
C GLY A 53 23.64 18.97 17.06
N TYR A 54 22.32 18.94 17.21
CA TYR A 54 21.36 19.20 16.14
C TYR A 54 21.59 20.52 15.38
N ARG A 55 21.94 21.60 16.06
CA ARG A 55 22.14 22.93 15.47
C ARG A 55 23.31 23.00 14.47
N ARG A 56 24.19 22.02 14.47
CA ARG A 56 25.32 21.92 13.55
C ARG A 56 24.91 21.45 12.14
N LEU A 57 23.81 20.78 12.02
CA LEU A 57 23.41 20.12 10.79
C LEU A 57 23.16 21.13 9.67
N PRO A 58 23.72 20.89 8.47
CA PRO A 58 23.42 21.72 7.30
C PRO A 58 21.96 21.46 6.89
N ARG A 59 21.20 22.52 6.84
CA ARG A 59 19.79 22.50 6.49
C ARG A 59 19.59 22.70 5.00
N ALA A 60 20.00 21.75 4.20
CA ALA A 60 19.70 21.77 2.78
C ALA A 60 18.53 20.85 2.52
N GLY A 61 17.37 21.44 2.51
CA GLY A 61 16.08 20.91 2.07
C GLY A 61 16.06 19.44 1.80
N ASN A 62 15.50 18.64 2.69
CA ASN A 62 15.41 17.24 2.52
C ASN A 62 14.15 16.61 3.05
N GLN A 63 13.90 15.53 2.49
CA GLN A 63 12.94 14.47 2.67
C GLN A 63 12.74 13.97 4.10
N GLU A 64 13.47 14.50 5.06
CA GLU A 64 13.42 14.09 6.47
C GLU A 64 12.66 15.07 7.35
N LEU A 65 12.05 16.05 6.73
CA LEU A 65 11.30 17.09 7.42
C LEU A 65 10.16 16.52 8.27
N VAL A 66 9.48 15.48 7.77
CA VAL A 66 8.44 14.80 8.55
C VAL A 66 9.00 14.13 9.81
N HIS A 67 10.18 13.56 9.71
CA HIS A 67 10.86 12.93 10.85
C HIS A 67 11.37 13.95 11.85
N ASP A 68 11.88 15.07 11.40
CA ASP A 68 12.29 16.20 12.24
C ASP A 68 11.10 16.75 13.04
N GLY A 69 9.95 16.93 12.39
CA GLY A 69 8.74 17.40 13.05
C GLY A 69 8.29 16.46 14.18
N GLU A 70 8.24 15.19 13.93
CA GLU A 70 7.90 14.16 14.92
C GLU A 70 8.96 14.07 16.04
N PHE A 71 10.22 14.21 15.68
CA PHE A 71 11.33 14.26 16.63
C PHE A 71 11.19 15.41 17.59
N PHE A 72 11.01 16.65 17.08
CA PHE A 72 10.87 17.85 17.92
C PHE A 72 9.61 17.80 18.79
N LYS A 73 8.51 17.30 18.28
CA LYS A 73 7.30 17.07 19.07
C LYS A 73 7.58 16.16 20.28
N SER A 74 8.24 15.04 20.04
CA SER A 74 8.56 14.08 21.09
C SER A 74 9.64 14.59 22.07
N ALA A 75 10.65 15.31 21.58
CA ALA A 75 11.67 15.94 22.41
C ALA A 75 11.11 17.05 23.30
N ALA A 76 10.19 17.85 22.75
CA ALA A 76 9.47 18.87 23.54
C ALA A 76 8.64 18.22 24.66
N CYS A 77 7.86 17.19 24.37
CA CYS A 77 7.13 16.43 25.37
C CYS A 77 8.07 15.83 26.44
N ALA A 78 9.20 15.27 26.03
CA ALA A 78 10.18 14.70 26.93
C ALA A 78 10.76 15.76 27.90
N TYR A 79 11.07 16.94 27.39
CA TYR A 79 11.57 18.06 28.19
C TYR A 79 10.53 18.59 29.16
N ASP A 80 9.28 18.79 28.70
CA ASP A 80 8.16 19.24 29.53
C ASP A 80 7.91 18.29 30.72
N LEU A 81 7.84 16.99 30.45
CA LEU A 81 7.58 15.93 31.43
C LEU A 81 8.65 15.86 32.55
N ILE A 82 9.86 16.27 32.29
CA ILE A 82 10.94 16.33 33.31
C ILE A 82 11.44 17.75 33.58
N TYR A 83 10.60 18.75 33.26
CA TYR A 83 10.98 20.14 33.40
C TYR A 83 11.42 20.49 34.84
N ASP A 84 10.69 20.02 35.84
CA ASP A 84 10.98 20.28 37.26
C ASP A 84 12.03 19.34 37.88
N TRP A 85 12.63 18.46 37.07
CA TRP A 85 13.69 17.59 37.59
C TRP A 85 14.93 18.40 38.01
N ASP A 86 15.41 18.13 39.23
CA ASP A 86 16.49 18.89 39.88
C ASP A 86 17.90 18.65 39.33
N GLY A 87 18.04 17.66 38.44
CA GLY A 87 19.33 17.35 37.77
C GLY A 87 19.69 18.23 36.57
N TRP A 88 18.89 19.24 36.22
CA TRP A 88 19.20 20.19 35.16
C TRP A 88 20.22 21.25 35.62
N THR A 89 21.18 21.58 34.73
CA THR A 89 21.96 22.81 34.85
C THR A 89 21.30 23.94 34.05
N GLU A 90 21.59 25.18 34.36
CA GLU A 90 21.14 26.34 33.60
C GLU A 90 21.60 26.22 32.11
N LYS A 91 22.83 25.77 31.92
CA LYS A 91 23.39 25.54 30.58
C LYS A 91 22.64 24.48 29.77
N ASP A 92 22.18 23.43 30.39
CA ASP A 92 21.37 22.40 29.73
C ASP A 92 20.08 23.02 29.22
N ARG A 93 19.36 23.74 30.06
CA ARG A 93 18.12 24.44 29.69
C ARG A 93 18.33 25.43 28.55
N GLU A 94 19.36 26.30 28.65
CA GLU A 94 19.71 27.23 27.57
C GLU A 94 19.93 26.49 26.23
N ASN A 95 20.67 25.39 26.23
CA ASN A 95 20.96 24.64 25.00
C ASN A 95 19.68 24.04 24.39
N ILE A 96 18.84 23.44 25.23
CA ILE A 96 17.57 22.83 24.78
C ILE A 96 16.67 23.92 24.20
N GLU A 97 16.48 25.01 24.90
CA GLU A 97 15.65 26.13 24.47
C GLU A 97 16.17 26.77 23.16
N GLN A 98 17.50 27.01 23.08
CA GLN A 98 18.12 27.52 21.85
C GLN A 98 17.91 26.58 20.67
N THR A 99 17.95 25.25 20.89
CA THR A 99 17.76 24.28 19.82
C THR A 99 16.31 24.28 19.33
N MET A 100 15.34 24.39 20.23
CA MET A 100 13.92 24.52 19.86
C MET A 100 13.65 25.82 19.10
N ARG A 101 14.26 26.95 19.54
CA ARG A 101 14.14 28.24 18.83
C ARG A 101 14.73 28.18 17.43
N PHE A 102 15.90 27.57 17.29
CA PHE A 102 16.55 27.33 16.00
C PHE A 102 15.67 26.52 15.04
N TYR A 103 15.02 25.48 15.54
CA TYR A 103 14.08 24.70 14.73
C TYR A 103 12.88 25.55 14.31
N MET A 104 12.25 26.28 15.23
CA MET A 104 11.12 27.15 14.91
C MET A 104 11.47 28.22 13.87
N GLU A 105 12.67 28.82 13.91
CA GLU A 105 13.12 29.79 12.91
C GLU A 105 13.28 29.18 11.53
N TYR A 106 13.74 27.93 11.48
CA TYR A 106 13.84 27.18 10.25
C TYR A 106 12.45 26.89 9.66
N ILE A 107 11.53 26.38 10.48
CA ILE A 107 10.19 26.03 10.02
C ILE A 107 9.41 27.28 9.58
N ASP A 108 9.58 28.40 10.25
CA ASP A 108 8.93 29.66 9.84
C ASP A 108 9.33 30.11 8.42
N ALA A 109 10.56 29.77 7.98
CA ALA A 109 11.00 30.01 6.62
C ALA A 109 10.40 29.00 5.63
N GLU A 110 10.32 27.73 5.99
CA GLU A 110 9.86 26.66 5.10
C GLU A 110 8.34 26.75 4.81
N ILE A 111 7.50 26.97 5.81
CA ILE A 111 6.03 27.04 5.66
C ILE A 111 5.56 28.21 4.78
N CYS A 112 6.43 29.13 4.43
CA CYS A 112 6.13 30.24 3.51
C CYS A 112 6.13 29.83 2.04
N SER A 113 6.44 28.56 1.72
CA SER A 113 6.48 28.05 0.33
C SER A 113 5.13 28.12 -0.39
N GLY A 114 4.02 28.12 0.36
CA GLY A 114 2.65 28.09 -0.17
C GLY A 114 2.18 26.68 -0.59
N GLU A 115 2.98 25.67 -0.37
CA GLU A 115 2.61 24.26 -0.53
C GLU A 115 1.75 23.81 0.65
N ALA A 116 1.05 22.71 0.51
CA ALA A 116 0.40 21.98 1.59
C ALA A 116 0.80 20.52 1.51
N SER A 117 1.24 19.95 2.61
CA SER A 117 1.60 18.54 2.68
C SER A 117 1.53 18.01 4.12
N ASN A 118 1.39 16.69 4.23
CA ASN A 118 1.52 16.00 5.51
C ASN A 118 2.89 16.24 6.17
N TRP A 119 3.94 16.48 5.39
CA TRP A 119 5.29 16.80 5.88
C TRP A 119 5.33 18.16 6.59
N LEU A 120 4.85 19.21 5.90
CA LEU A 120 4.77 20.55 6.48
C LEU A 120 3.92 20.55 7.76
N LEU A 121 2.82 19.80 7.77
CA LEU A 121 1.98 19.69 8.96
C LEU A 121 2.71 19.02 10.13
N ALA A 122 3.53 17.99 9.87
CA ALA A 122 4.36 17.37 10.90
C ALA A 122 5.41 18.34 11.46
N GLU A 123 6.05 19.13 10.59
CA GLU A 123 7.01 20.17 10.98
C GLU A 123 6.35 21.26 11.84
N ILE A 124 5.18 21.71 11.42
CA ILE A 124 4.37 22.67 12.18
C ILE A 124 4.05 22.10 13.57
N ALA A 125 3.73 20.81 13.66
CA ALA A 125 3.47 20.18 14.96
C ALA A 125 4.72 20.23 15.87
N GLY A 126 5.89 19.89 15.37
CA GLY A 126 7.15 20.03 16.10
C GLY A 126 7.42 21.46 16.57
N ALA A 127 7.14 22.45 15.71
CA ALA A 127 7.31 23.86 16.04
C ALA A 127 6.29 24.36 17.09
N VAL A 128 5.02 23.96 16.99
CA VAL A 128 3.98 24.31 17.98
C VAL A 128 4.28 23.70 19.34
N TYR A 129 4.70 22.44 19.40
CA TYR A 129 5.08 21.81 20.67
C TYR A 129 6.33 22.45 21.28
N SER A 130 7.31 22.83 20.46
CA SER A 130 8.47 23.59 20.92
C SER A 130 8.07 24.96 21.48
N ALA A 131 7.19 25.68 20.80
CA ALA A 131 6.66 26.97 21.27
C ALA A 131 5.87 26.82 22.57
N ALA A 132 5.04 25.78 22.68
CA ALA A 132 4.25 25.49 23.87
C ALA A 132 5.13 25.29 25.11
N VAL A 133 6.14 24.43 24.99
CA VAL A 133 7.07 24.12 26.10
C VAL A 133 7.87 25.36 26.52
N LEU A 134 8.20 26.24 25.59
CA LEU A 134 8.89 27.49 25.87
C LEU A 134 7.95 28.60 26.37
N GLY A 135 6.64 28.38 26.43
CA GLY A 135 5.64 29.41 26.77
C GLY A 135 5.55 30.53 25.73
N ASP A 136 6.05 30.29 24.51
CA ASP A 136 6.09 31.28 23.40
C ASP A 136 4.76 31.31 22.66
N LYS A 137 3.79 31.97 23.27
CA LYS A 137 2.43 32.07 22.74
C LYS A 137 2.37 32.72 21.36
N GLU A 138 3.23 33.72 21.11
CA GLU A 138 3.24 34.44 19.83
C GLU A 138 3.66 33.52 18.67
N ARG A 139 4.73 32.77 18.85
CA ARG A 139 5.15 31.78 17.86
C ARG A 139 4.13 30.67 17.70
N MET A 140 3.51 30.21 18.78
CA MET A 140 2.43 29.23 18.71
C MET A 140 1.25 29.75 17.88
N GLU A 141 0.80 30.97 18.08
CA GLU A 141 -0.23 31.61 17.26
C GLU A 141 0.20 31.73 15.79
N ARG A 142 1.48 32.09 15.55
CA ARG A 142 2.05 32.17 14.20
C ARG A 142 1.96 30.81 13.47
N PHE A 143 2.37 29.70 14.09
CA PHE A 143 2.36 28.38 13.50
C PHE A 143 0.95 27.79 13.37
N LEU A 144 0.03 28.14 14.23
CA LEU A 144 -1.36 27.70 14.14
C LEU A 144 -2.17 28.48 13.10
N TYR A 145 -2.09 29.81 13.11
CA TYR A 145 -3.03 30.67 12.37
C TYR A 145 -2.37 31.55 11.29
N GLY A 146 -1.06 31.66 11.28
CA GLY A 146 -0.35 32.51 10.32
C GLY A 146 -0.27 31.86 8.94
N PRO A 147 0.17 32.63 7.91
CA PRO A 147 0.35 32.10 6.56
C PRO A 147 1.26 30.89 6.52
N GLY A 148 0.85 29.83 5.84
CA GLY A 148 1.54 28.54 5.81
C GLY A 148 1.44 27.72 7.10
N GLY A 149 0.76 28.21 8.13
CA GLY A 149 0.55 27.47 9.38
C GLY A 149 -0.57 26.42 9.27
N ALA A 150 -0.88 25.76 10.38
CA ALA A 150 -1.83 24.64 10.41
C ALA A 150 -3.22 24.98 9.86
N ALA A 151 -3.71 26.20 10.10
CA ALA A 151 -4.99 26.66 9.53
C ALA A 151 -4.93 26.80 8.01
N ASP A 152 -3.80 27.22 7.46
CA ASP A 152 -3.58 27.33 6.02
C ASP A 152 -3.44 25.95 5.36
N GLU A 153 -2.73 25.02 6.04
CA GLU A 153 -2.67 23.60 5.65
C GLU A 153 -4.07 22.98 5.58
N LEU A 154 -4.92 23.27 6.57
CA LEU A 154 -6.31 22.81 6.60
C LEU A 154 -7.12 23.38 5.42
N ALA A 155 -6.94 24.67 5.12
CA ALA A 155 -7.63 25.35 4.03
C ALA A 155 -7.27 24.82 2.65
N LYS A 156 -6.01 24.43 2.47
CA LYS A 156 -5.45 23.96 1.18
C LYS A 156 -5.50 22.43 1.01
N GLY A 157 -5.35 21.69 2.11
CA GLY A 157 -5.16 20.25 2.07
C GLY A 157 -6.45 19.44 2.16
N VAL A 158 -7.54 19.99 2.71
CA VAL A 158 -8.79 19.26 2.89
C VAL A 158 -9.73 19.50 1.72
N LEU A 159 -10.18 18.41 1.09
CA LEU A 159 -11.15 18.40 0.01
C LEU A 159 -12.57 18.70 0.53
N ASP A 160 -13.52 18.94 -0.37
CA ASP A 160 -14.88 19.30 -0.02
C ASP A 160 -15.65 18.19 0.71
N ASP A 161 -15.32 16.93 0.41
CA ASP A 161 -15.84 15.74 1.08
C ASP A 161 -15.12 15.40 2.40
N GLY A 162 -14.19 16.24 2.83
CA GLY A 162 -13.48 16.12 4.10
C GLY A 162 -12.23 15.24 4.06
N TRP A 163 -11.88 14.67 2.92
CA TRP A 163 -10.65 13.91 2.79
C TRP A 163 -9.44 14.83 2.66
N TRP A 164 -8.31 14.38 3.17
CA TRP A 164 -7.02 14.96 2.81
C TRP A 164 -6.71 14.72 1.34
N TYR A 165 -6.19 15.72 0.63
CA TYR A 165 -6.06 15.72 -0.83
C TYR A 165 -5.29 14.54 -1.44
N GLU A 166 -4.40 13.93 -0.67
CA GLU A 166 -3.65 12.74 -1.10
C GLU A 166 -4.55 11.51 -1.29
N ALA A 167 -5.79 11.60 -0.84
CA ALA A 167 -6.78 10.54 -0.95
C ALA A 167 -6.22 9.17 -0.53
N SER A 168 -5.41 9.17 0.51
CA SER A 168 -4.81 8.01 1.14
C SER A 168 -5.23 7.97 2.60
N ILE A 169 -5.70 6.82 3.05
CA ILE A 169 -6.29 6.67 4.39
C ILE A 169 -5.27 6.95 5.49
N GLY A 170 -4.05 6.41 5.31
CA GLY A 170 -2.97 6.62 6.27
C GLY A 170 -2.61 8.09 6.46
N TYR A 171 -2.50 8.83 5.35
CA TYR A 171 -2.19 10.26 5.40
C TYR A 171 -3.37 11.11 5.88
N ASN A 172 -4.60 10.72 5.57
CA ASN A 172 -5.78 11.37 6.13
C ASN A 172 -5.82 11.24 7.66
N LEU A 173 -5.59 10.04 8.19
CA LEU A 173 -5.54 9.79 9.64
C LEU A 173 -4.35 10.51 10.30
N MET A 174 -3.19 10.53 9.64
CA MET A 174 -2.02 11.28 10.11
C MET A 174 -2.33 12.78 10.26
N CYS A 175 -2.90 13.39 9.23
CA CYS A 175 -3.24 14.82 9.26
C CYS A 175 -4.35 15.12 10.29
N ALA A 176 -5.38 14.27 10.36
CA ALA A 176 -6.43 14.39 11.38
C ALA A 176 -5.86 14.30 12.81
N GLY A 177 -4.96 13.35 13.04
CA GLY A 177 -4.25 13.18 14.31
C GLY A 177 -3.41 14.38 14.68
N LEU A 178 -2.53 14.82 13.78
CA LEU A 178 -1.66 16.00 14.00
C LEU A 178 -2.48 17.26 14.30
N MET A 179 -3.50 17.57 13.50
CA MET A 179 -4.39 18.72 13.73
C MET A 179 -5.09 18.64 15.09
N SER A 180 -5.48 17.44 15.51
CA SER A 180 -6.14 17.20 16.79
C SER A 180 -5.16 17.36 17.97
N GLU A 181 -3.94 16.87 17.84
CA GLU A 181 -2.87 17.08 18.84
C GLU A 181 -2.54 18.57 19.00
N LEU A 182 -2.44 19.30 17.87
CA LEU A 182 -2.29 20.76 17.89
C LEU A 182 -3.43 21.45 18.62
N SER A 183 -4.66 20.95 18.47
CA SER A 183 -5.83 21.47 19.16
C SER A 183 -5.74 21.26 20.68
N VAL A 184 -5.24 20.09 21.11
CA VAL A 184 -5.00 19.82 22.53
C VAL A 184 -3.92 20.78 23.08
N ALA A 185 -2.76 20.89 22.42
CA ALA A 185 -1.69 21.79 22.81
C ALA A 185 -2.18 23.24 22.90
N ALA A 186 -2.90 23.71 21.88
CA ALA A 186 -3.47 25.07 21.82
C ALA A 186 -4.42 25.36 22.98
N SER A 187 -5.20 24.40 23.42
CA SER A 187 -6.18 24.54 24.48
C SER A 187 -5.55 24.94 25.83
N HIS A 188 -4.33 24.49 26.12
CA HIS A 188 -3.57 24.84 27.32
C HIS A 188 -3.18 26.32 27.34
N PHE A 189 -3.15 27.00 26.20
CA PHE A 189 -2.88 28.43 26.07
C PHE A 189 -4.14 29.28 25.87
N GLY A 190 -5.32 28.67 26.05
CA GLY A 190 -6.62 29.32 25.88
C GLY A 190 -6.99 29.58 24.42
N MET A 191 -6.38 28.87 23.47
CA MET A 191 -6.70 28.94 22.02
C MET A 191 -7.68 27.83 21.67
N ASN A 192 -8.75 28.17 20.96
CA ASN A 192 -9.74 27.20 20.49
C ASN A 192 -9.46 26.81 19.03
N PHE A 193 -8.43 26.00 18.81
CA PHE A 193 -8.05 25.57 17.47
C PHE A 193 -8.95 24.44 16.94
N LYS A 194 -9.51 23.58 17.82
CA LYS A 194 -10.36 22.46 17.42
C LYS A 194 -11.62 22.85 16.63
N ASP A 195 -12.18 24.03 16.92
CA ASP A 195 -13.43 24.51 16.30
C ASP A 195 -13.17 25.46 15.12
N ILE A 196 -11.93 25.50 14.62
CA ILE A 196 -11.57 26.38 13.51
C ILE A 196 -12.34 25.98 12.25
N LYS A 197 -12.83 27.01 11.55
CA LYS A 197 -13.43 26.90 10.24
C LYS A 197 -12.71 27.87 9.31
N VAL A 198 -12.00 27.33 8.33
CA VAL A 198 -11.25 28.14 7.36
C VAL A 198 -11.89 28.10 5.99
N THR A 199 -11.78 29.19 5.25
CA THR A 199 -12.21 29.23 3.84
C THR A 199 -11.25 28.39 3.00
N PRO A 200 -11.75 27.53 2.08
CA PRO A 200 -10.90 26.76 1.18
C PRO A 200 -9.95 27.67 0.40
N ALA A 201 -8.72 27.25 0.27
CA ALA A 201 -7.67 28.00 -0.42
C ALA A 201 -7.00 27.13 -1.50
N TYR A 202 -6.45 27.81 -2.51
CA TYR A 202 -5.69 27.17 -3.58
C TYR A 202 -4.43 26.51 -3.02
N ARG A 203 -4.20 25.25 -3.45
CA ARG A 203 -3.01 24.47 -3.11
C ARG A 203 -2.04 24.45 -4.28
N ARG A 204 -0.82 24.87 -4.03
CA ARG A 204 0.28 24.66 -4.96
C ARG A 204 0.73 23.20 -4.88
N THR A 205 0.92 22.56 -6.02
CA THR A 205 1.45 21.19 -6.08
C THR A 205 2.78 21.13 -6.82
N ASN A 206 3.65 20.24 -6.38
CA ASN A 206 4.89 19.88 -7.05
C ASN A 206 4.79 18.58 -7.87
N CYS A 207 3.64 17.89 -7.81
CA CYS A 207 3.39 16.69 -8.57
C CYS A 207 2.89 17.02 -9.97
N VAL A 208 3.61 16.60 -11.01
CA VAL A 208 3.26 16.90 -12.40
C VAL A 208 1.91 16.30 -12.82
N ALA A 209 1.61 15.08 -12.38
CA ALA A 209 0.35 14.43 -12.69
C ALA A 209 -0.84 15.21 -12.12
N GLU A 210 -0.67 15.81 -10.96
CA GLU A 210 -1.69 16.61 -10.30
C GLU A 210 -1.69 18.07 -10.78
N ALA A 211 -0.54 18.62 -11.16
CA ALA A 211 -0.40 19.97 -11.64
C ALA A 211 -1.29 20.27 -12.87
N ARG A 212 -1.61 19.28 -13.68
CA ARG A 212 -2.56 19.40 -14.79
C ARG A 212 -4.00 19.61 -14.33
N LEU A 213 -4.30 19.20 -13.11
CA LEU A 213 -5.60 19.36 -12.47
C LEU A 213 -5.61 20.61 -11.58
N ASP A 214 -4.48 21.26 -11.45
CA ASP A 214 -4.30 22.43 -10.62
C ASP A 214 -5.07 23.61 -11.20
N GLY A 215 -5.78 24.34 -10.36
CA GLY A 215 -6.71 25.39 -10.80
C GLY A 215 -8.05 24.88 -11.31
N LEU A 216 -8.19 23.56 -11.51
CA LEU A 216 -9.44 22.92 -11.90
C LEU A 216 -10.08 22.15 -10.75
N SER A 217 -9.42 22.11 -9.57
CA SER A 217 -9.79 21.19 -8.48
C SER A 217 -11.23 21.35 -8.01
N ASN A 218 -11.71 22.56 -7.85
CA ASN A 218 -13.09 22.79 -7.41
C ASN A 218 -14.12 22.52 -8.52
N ASP A 219 -13.75 22.77 -9.79
CA ASP A 219 -14.63 22.54 -10.95
C ASP A 219 -14.68 21.06 -11.35
N ILE A 220 -13.58 20.32 -11.08
CA ILE A 220 -13.43 18.91 -11.45
C ILE A 220 -14.04 18.01 -10.40
N TRP A 221 -13.84 18.35 -9.10
CA TRP A 221 -14.19 17.49 -7.99
C TRP A 221 -15.57 17.76 -7.38
N GLY A 222 -16.41 18.50 -8.10
CA GLY A 222 -17.77 18.83 -7.71
C GLY A 222 -17.94 20.21 -7.11
N GLU A 223 -19.21 20.57 -6.91
CA GLU A 223 -19.55 21.83 -6.27
C GLU A 223 -19.10 21.82 -4.81
N ASN A 224 -18.61 22.96 -4.36
CA ASN A 224 -18.18 23.19 -2.99
C ASN A 224 -19.43 23.40 -2.13
N GLU A 225 -20.07 22.34 -1.68
CA GLU A 225 -21.26 22.41 -0.82
C GLU A 225 -20.96 23.08 0.52
N LYS A 226 -19.73 22.90 1.01
CA LYS A 226 -19.26 23.52 2.24
C LYS A 226 -18.21 24.57 1.92
N ASN A 227 -18.52 25.80 2.17
CA ASN A 227 -17.62 26.94 1.99
C ASN A 227 -16.60 27.09 3.14
N TYR A 228 -16.36 26.04 3.89
CA TYR A 228 -15.36 25.97 4.96
C TYR A 228 -14.68 24.58 5.03
N ARG A 229 -13.51 24.56 5.70
CA ARG A 229 -12.81 23.34 6.08
C ARG A 229 -12.63 23.32 7.60
N SER A 230 -12.68 22.13 8.20
CA SER A 230 -12.49 21.94 9.64
C SER A 230 -11.77 20.61 9.92
N ILE A 231 -11.16 20.52 11.09
CA ILE A 231 -10.47 19.30 11.54
C ILE A 231 -11.45 18.12 11.67
N GLU A 232 -12.65 18.42 12.13
CA GLU A 232 -13.73 17.44 12.30
C GLU A 232 -14.08 16.72 10.97
N MET A 233 -14.02 17.44 9.83
CA MET A 233 -14.27 16.88 8.51
C MET A 233 -13.30 15.74 8.17
N LEU A 234 -12.03 15.83 8.58
CA LEU A 234 -11.05 14.76 8.35
C LEU A 234 -11.42 13.46 9.06
N TRP A 235 -12.00 13.54 10.25
CA TRP A 235 -12.46 12.39 11.00
C TRP A 235 -13.79 11.83 10.46
N ASP A 236 -14.74 12.70 10.18
CA ASP A 236 -16.07 12.31 9.68
C ASP A 236 -16.00 11.64 8.31
N SER A 237 -15.08 12.10 7.45
CA SER A 237 -14.97 11.68 6.06
C SER A 237 -14.73 10.18 5.88
N LEU A 238 -14.03 9.54 6.81
CA LEU A 238 -13.69 8.12 6.75
C LEU A 238 -14.78 7.20 7.32
N ILE A 239 -15.63 7.72 8.22
CA ILE A 239 -16.62 6.89 8.95
C ILE A 239 -17.50 6.05 8.02
N PRO A 240 -18.06 6.58 6.93
CA PRO A 240 -18.91 5.81 6.03
C PRO A 240 -18.18 4.69 5.28
N PHE A 241 -16.84 4.73 5.22
CA PHE A 241 -16.00 3.80 4.46
C PHE A 241 -15.53 2.59 5.28
N TYR A 242 -15.67 2.62 6.60
CA TYR A 242 -15.34 1.47 7.45
C TYR A 242 -16.34 0.33 7.24
N ASP A 243 -15.83 -0.88 7.21
CA ASP A 243 -16.64 -2.09 7.23
C ASP A 243 -16.99 -2.53 8.68
N TYR A 244 -17.75 -3.62 8.81
CA TYR A 244 -18.16 -4.13 10.11
C TYR A 244 -17.00 -4.55 11.03
N ARG A 245 -15.80 -4.81 10.47
CA ARG A 245 -14.56 -5.11 11.22
C ARG A 245 -13.88 -3.83 11.72
N GLY A 246 -14.34 -2.66 11.31
CA GLY A 246 -13.69 -1.38 11.53
C GLY A 246 -12.49 -1.15 10.59
N VAL A 247 -12.52 -1.69 9.37
CA VAL A 247 -11.45 -1.60 8.38
C VAL A 247 -11.92 -0.78 7.18
N VAL A 248 -11.05 0.11 6.67
CA VAL A 248 -11.21 0.81 5.39
C VAL A 248 -10.34 0.15 4.34
N MET A 249 -10.88 -0.10 3.15
CA MET A 249 -10.13 -0.65 2.02
C MET A 249 -8.97 0.24 1.60
N GLY A 250 -7.87 -0.37 1.16
CA GLY A 250 -6.69 0.33 0.67
C GLY A 250 -6.97 1.19 -0.55
N ILE A 251 -6.38 2.38 -0.57
CA ILE A 251 -6.50 3.35 -1.67
C ILE A 251 -5.21 4.16 -1.78
N ASN A 252 -4.70 4.36 -2.99
CA ASN A 252 -3.41 5.01 -3.25
C ASN A 252 -2.30 4.34 -2.40
N ASP A 253 -1.37 5.08 -1.84
CA ASP A 253 -0.29 4.56 -0.98
C ASP A 253 -0.78 4.19 0.42
N SER A 254 -1.94 3.59 0.53
CA SER A 254 -2.47 3.10 1.80
C SER A 254 -2.94 1.66 1.66
N ALA A 255 -2.39 0.78 2.48
CA ALA A 255 -2.99 -0.52 2.72
C ALA A 255 -4.32 -0.35 3.48
N GLU A 256 -5.03 -1.44 3.69
CA GLU A 256 -6.20 -1.44 4.57
C GLU A 256 -5.83 -0.92 5.97
N GLN A 257 -6.69 -0.08 6.53
CA GLN A 257 -6.49 0.53 7.84
C GLN A 257 -7.66 0.18 8.77
N LYS A 258 -7.34 -0.29 9.97
CA LYS A 258 -8.34 -0.46 11.03
C LYS A 258 -8.60 0.87 11.72
N SER A 259 -9.86 1.15 12.07
CA SER A 259 -10.31 2.43 12.66
C SER A 259 -9.54 2.86 13.91
N ASN A 260 -8.98 1.92 14.60
CA ASN A 260 -8.31 2.12 15.86
C ASN A 260 -6.96 1.41 15.90
N ALA A 261 -6.29 1.30 14.75
CA ALA A 261 -4.95 0.78 14.72
C ALA A 261 -4.03 1.71 15.50
N GLN A 262 -3.81 1.38 16.76
CA GLN A 262 -2.77 2.03 17.54
C GLN A 262 -1.45 1.64 16.93
N THR A 263 -0.82 2.59 16.30
CA THR A 263 0.58 2.40 15.96
C THR A 263 1.41 2.79 17.18
N LYS A 264 2.62 2.29 17.26
CA LYS A 264 3.58 2.67 18.28
C LYS A 264 3.96 4.16 18.24
N ALA A 265 3.47 4.89 17.25
CA ALA A 265 3.71 6.31 17.06
C ALA A 265 2.69 7.14 17.84
N PHE A 266 3.18 8.09 18.62
CA PHE A 266 2.39 8.95 19.49
C PHE A 266 1.30 9.76 18.78
N TYR A 267 1.49 10.07 17.52
CA TYR A 267 0.58 10.87 16.71
C TYR A 267 -0.55 10.10 16.04
N LYS A 268 -0.64 8.79 16.23
CA LYS A 268 -1.70 7.97 15.63
C LYS A 268 -2.67 7.47 16.71
N LEU A 269 -3.36 8.40 17.33
CA LEU A 269 -4.35 8.12 18.37
C LEU A 269 -5.79 8.01 17.84
N ASP A 270 -5.95 7.88 16.55
CA ASP A 270 -7.21 7.60 15.88
C ASP A 270 -8.45 8.25 16.54
N TYR A 271 -9.59 7.55 16.59
CA TYR A 271 -10.85 8.09 17.11
C TYR A 271 -10.87 8.35 18.61
N GLU A 272 -9.93 7.85 19.41
CA GLU A 272 -9.84 8.22 20.84
C GLU A 272 -9.55 9.71 21.00
N LEU A 273 -8.65 10.23 20.16
CA LEU A 273 -8.32 11.66 20.16
C LEU A 273 -9.47 12.49 19.59
N ALA A 274 -10.10 12.04 18.51
CA ALA A 274 -11.30 12.67 17.96
C ALA A 274 -12.43 12.75 19.00
N TYR A 275 -12.69 11.66 19.72
CA TYR A 275 -13.71 11.61 20.76
C TYR A 275 -13.37 12.54 21.94
N ARG A 276 -12.11 12.60 22.32
CA ARG A 276 -11.66 13.52 23.37
C ARG A 276 -12.01 14.97 23.05
N LEU A 277 -11.84 15.38 21.79
CA LEU A 277 -12.10 16.76 21.34
C LEU A 277 -13.60 17.05 21.11
N TYR A 278 -14.32 16.15 20.49
CA TYR A 278 -15.65 16.44 19.93
C TYR A 278 -16.80 15.71 20.61
N LYS A 279 -16.53 14.62 21.35
CA LYS A 279 -17.54 13.81 22.09
C LYS A 279 -18.69 13.28 21.22
N LYS A 280 -18.44 13.06 19.93
CA LYS A 280 -19.46 12.52 19.02
C LYS A 280 -19.78 11.05 19.30
N PRO A 281 -21.07 10.64 19.21
CA PRO A 281 -21.47 9.22 19.36
C PRO A 281 -20.80 8.32 18.33
N GLU A 282 -20.64 8.79 17.09
CA GLU A 282 -19.99 8.08 16.00
C GLU A 282 -18.54 7.73 16.33
N TYR A 283 -17.78 8.66 16.93
CA TYR A 283 -16.41 8.41 17.37
C TYR A 283 -16.35 7.41 18.54
N ALA A 284 -17.30 7.54 19.50
CA ALA A 284 -17.42 6.56 20.59
C ALA A 284 -17.73 5.15 20.04
N TYR A 285 -18.59 5.07 19.03
CA TYR A 285 -18.88 3.82 18.34
C TYR A 285 -17.63 3.22 17.70
N MET A 286 -16.84 4.03 16.97
CA MET A 286 -15.60 3.58 16.35
C MET A 286 -14.60 3.04 17.39
N ILE A 287 -14.50 3.71 18.56
CA ILE A 287 -13.67 3.24 19.67
C ILE A 287 -14.18 1.92 20.25
N SER A 288 -15.50 1.75 20.38
CA SER A 288 -16.11 0.54 20.93
C SER A 288 -15.81 -0.74 20.14
N ARG A 289 -15.33 -0.59 18.90
CA ARG A 289 -14.86 -1.69 18.04
C ARG A 289 -13.47 -2.19 18.39
N LEU A 290 -12.75 -1.51 19.30
CA LEU A 290 -11.46 -1.96 19.80
C LEU A 290 -11.63 -3.04 20.87
N GLY A 291 -10.71 -3.99 20.89
CA GLY A 291 -10.49 -4.79 22.09
C GLY A 291 -9.85 -3.95 23.21
N ASP A 292 -9.99 -4.38 24.44
CA ASP A 292 -9.45 -3.67 25.62
C ASP A 292 -7.92 -3.48 25.52
N ASP A 293 -7.22 -4.44 24.94
CA ASP A 293 -5.76 -4.42 24.76
C ASP A 293 -5.27 -3.40 23.73
N GLU A 294 -6.18 -2.92 22.87
CA GLU A 294 -5.86 -1.97 21.81
C GLU A 294 -6.07 -0.51 22.24
N ARG A 295 -6.64 -0.27 23.44
CA ARG A 295 -6.91 1.07 23.97
C ARG A 295 -5.65 1.75 24.47
N ASN A 296 -5.56 3.06 24.22
CA ASN A 296 -4.47 3.88 24.76
C ASN A 296 -4.73 4.17 26.26
N VAL A 297 -3.95 3.54 27.13
CA VAL A 297 -4.16 3.66 28.59
C VAL A 297 -3.73 5.02 29.17
N LEU A 298 -2.91 5.79 28.44
CA LEU A 298 -2.42 7.09 28.93
C LEU A 298 -3.24 8.26 28.39
N PHE A 299 -3.67 8.20 27.15
CA PHE A 299 -4.26 9.32 26.43
C PHE A 299 -5.71 9.04 25.98
N GLY A 300 -6.13 7.78 26.04
CA GLY A 300 -7.46 7.38 25.63
C GLY A 300 -8.53 7.86 26.62
N GLU A 301 -9.69 8.19 26.09
CA GLU A 301 -10.88 8.51 26.89
C GLU A 301 -11.63 7.24 27.26
N GLU A 302 -12.22 7.22 28.45
CA GLU A 302 -13.13 6.17 28.84
C GLU A 302 -14.46 6.31 28.09
N VAL A 303 -14.80 5.29 27.30
CA VAL A 303 -16.07 5.25 26.55
C VAL A 303 -16.94 4.15 27.16
N ARG A 304 -18.01 4.54 27.85
CA ARG A 304 -18.98 3.58 28.46
C ARG A 304 -20.38 4.13 28.35
N PRO A 305 -21.37 3.30 28.06
CA PRO A 305 -21.31 1.96 27.46
C PRO A 305 -20.91 2.01 25.97
N ALA A 306 -20.79 0.83 25.32
CA ALA A 306 -20.70 0.78 23.87
C ALA A 306 -21.89 1.53 23.28
N TYR A 307 -21.62 2.52 22.43
CA TYR A 307 -22.69 3.28 21.80
C TYR A 307 -23.32 2.44 20.70
N GLU A 308 -24.63 2.34 20.75
CA GLU A 308 -25.44 1.85 19.64
C GLU A 308 -25.83 3.07 18.81
N LEU A 309 -25.48 3.07 17.54
CA LEU A 309 -25.96 4.06 16.59
C LEU A 309 -27.28 3.57 15.99
N ASP A 310 -28.20 4.51 15.72
CA ASP A 310 -29.46 4.20 15.01
C ASP A 310 -29.19 3.64 13.60
N GLU A 311 -28.10 4.11 12.95
CA GLU A 311 -27.59 3.63 11.66
C GLU A 311 -26.12 3.31 11.77
N LEU A 312 -25.72 2.12 11.35
CA LEU A 312 -24.31 1.72 11.35
C LEU A 312 -23.61 2.21 10.10
N PRO A 313 -22.36 2.72 10.19
CA PRO A 313 -21.63 3.29 9.05
C PRO A 313 -21.51 2.33 7.86
N TYR A 314 -21.36 1.04 8.13
CA TYR A 314 -21.11 0.00 7.15
C TYR A 314 -22.38 -0.65 6.56
N GLU A 315 -23.57 -0.13 6.84
CA GLU A 315 -24.83 -0.69 6.30
C GLU A 315 -25.21 -0.12 4.94
N LYS A 316 -24.75 1.07 4.62
CA LYS A 316 -25.12 1.75 3.39
C LYS A 316 -23.95 1.88 2.41
N SER A 317 -24.26 1.83 1.14
CA SER A 317 -23.32 2.25 0.08
C SER A 317 -23.05 3.75 0.19
N CYS A 318 -21.79 4.16 -0.06
CA CYS A 318 -21.38 5.55 0.05
C CYS A 318 -20.32 5.90 -1.00
N TYR A 319 -20.13 7.18 -1.21
CA TYR A 319 -19.05 7.69 -2.07
C TYR A 319 -18.52 9.03 -1.55
N ALA A 320 -17.25 9.29 -1.84
CA ALA A 320 -16.60 10.57 -1.67
C ALA A 320 -16.28 11.13 -3.06
N GLN A 321 -16.92 12.21 -3.44
CA GLN A 321 -16.89 12.71 -4.82
C GLN A 321 -15.50 13.21 -5.21
N ASN A 322 -14.84 13.93 -4.32
CA ASN A 322 -13.55 14.58 -4.57
C ASN A 322 -12.37 13.64 -4.39
N ALA A 323 -12.32 12.92 -3.27
CA ALA A 323 -11.35 11.85 -3.09
C ALA A 323 -11.53 10.73 -4.12
N GLY A 324 -12.77 10.58 -4.61
CA GLY A 324 -13.11 9.60 -5.62
C GLY A 324 -13.03 8.18 -5.14
N SER A 325 -13.56 7.93 -3.98
CA SER A 325 -13.72 6.60 -3.40
C SER A 325 -15.20 6.24 -3.31
N VAL A 326 -15.51 4.99 -3.63
CA VAL A 326 -16.87 4.44 -3.54
C VAL A 326 -16.82 3.12 -2.80
N VAL A 327 -17.82 2.88 -1.95
CA VAL A 327 -18.06 1.58 -1.36
C VAL A 327 -19.52 1.20 -1.61
N LEU A 328 -19.73 0.17 -2.39
CA LEU A 328 -21.03 -0.47 -2.58
C LEU A 328 -21.17 -1.62 -1.59
N ARG A 329 -22.34 -1.74 -0.96
CA ARG A 329 -22.64 -2.76 0.05
C ARG A 329 -23.93 -3.47 -0.26
N SER A 330 -23.93 -4.79 -0.35
CA SER A 330 -25.16 -5.56 -0.37
C SER A 330 -25.81 -5.52 1.01
N HIS A 331 -27.12 -5.59 1.07
CA HIS A 331 -27.87 -5.60 2.33
C HIS A 331 -29.11 -6.50 2.26
N LYS A 332 -28.86 -7.72 1.82
CA LYS A 332 -29.92 -8.74 1.82
C LYS A 332 -30.48 -8.88 3.22
N LYS A 333 -31.80 -8.72 3.31
CA LYS A 333 -32.52 -8.86 4.57
C LYS A 333 -32.27 -10.22 5.21
N ASP A 334 -32.14 -10.23 6.54
CA ASP A 334 -31.92 -11.42 7.35
C ASP A 334 -30.58 -12.17 7.09
N ARG A 335 -29.68 -11.61 6.26
CA ARG A 335 -28.33 -12.13 6.07
C ARG A 335 -27.37 -11.48 7.07
N PRO A 336 -26.54 -12.27 7.79
CA PRO A 336 -25.52 -11.72 8.68
C PRO A 336 -24.60 -10.72 7.95
N ILE A 337 -24.19 -9.66 8.65
CA ILE A 337 -23.32 -8.60 8.06
C ILE A 337 -22.02 -9.16 7.47
N ARG A 338 -21.46 -10.20 8.10
CA ARG A 338 -20.26 -10.90 7.64
C ARG A 338 -20.42 -11.50 6.23
N GLU A 339 -21.62 -11.88 5.87
CA GLU A 339 -21.95 -12.53 4.59
C GLU A 339 -22.36 -11.54 3.50
N GLN A 340 -22.52 -10.27 3.84
CA GLN A 340 -22.77 -9.21 2.85
C GLN A 340 -21.51 -8.94 2.04
N ILE A 341 -21.71 -8.57 0.79
CA ILE A 341 -20.61 -8.22 -0.12
C ILE A 341 -20.34 -6.72 -0.03
N GLN A 342 -19.06 -6.36 -0.03
CA GLN A 342 -18.62 -4.97 -0.14
C GLN A 342 -17.64 -4.83 -1.30
N VAL A 343 -17.85 -3.81 -2.14
CA VAL A 343 -17.00 -3.51 -3.30
C VAL A 343 -16.47 -2.10 -3.15
N GLY A 344 -15.15 -1.93 -3.25
CA GLY A 344 -14.48 -0.65 -3.30
C GLY A 344 -14.07 -0.26 -4.72
N LEU A 345 -14.31 0.98 -5.09
CA LEU A 345 -13.95 1.55 -6.38
C LEU A 345 -13.19 2.86 -6.19
N LYS A 346 -12.18 3.09 -7.04
CA LYS A 346 -11.42 4.33 -7.10
C LYS A 346 -11.70 5.06 -8.40
N TYR A 347 -12.04 6.38 -8.32
CA TYR A 347 -12.31 7.15 -9.54
C TYR A 347 -11.84 8.61 -9.51
N GLY A 348 -11.54 9.16 -8.36
CA GLY A 348 -11.34 10.60 -8.18
C GLY A 348 -9.91 11.09 -8.18
N SER A 349 -9.56 11.84 -7.14
CA SER A 349 -8.27 12.53 -7.02
C SER A 349 -7.08 11.61 -7.31
N HIS A 350 -6.06 12.14 -8.00
CA HIS A 350 -4.80 11.41 -8.15
C HIS A 350 -4.11 11.19 -6.80
N GLY A 351 -4.19 12.17 -5.90
CA GLY A 351 -3.55 12.07 -4.59
C GLY A 351 -2.09 12.52 -4.56
N GLY A 352 -1.67 13.34 -5.52
CA GLY A 352 -0.32 13.89 -5.53
C GLY A 352 0.77 12.84 -5.66
N ALA A 353 1.79 12.94 -4.84
CA ALA A 353 2.92 12.01 -4.83
C ALA A 353 2.51 10.59 -4.43
N HIS A 354 1.47 10.44 -3.64
CA HIS A 354 0.93 9.17 -3.17
C HIS A 354 -0.12 8.56 -4.10
N GLY A 355 -0.41 9.22 -5.22
CA GLY A 355 -1.44 8.81 -6.14
C GLY A 355 -1.06 7.64 -7.03
N HIS A 356 -2.07 6.82 -7.35
CA HIS A 356 -1.98 5.77 -8.34
C HIS A 356 -2.76 6.14 -9.61
N TYR A 357 -2.38 5.51 -10.72
CA TYR A 357 -3.01 5.74 -12.03
C TYR A 357 -4.10 4.69 -12.28
N ASP A 358 -5.14 4.73 -11.46
CA ASP A 358 -6.09 3.65 -11.24
C ASP A 358 -7.56 4.09 -11.29
N ARG A 359 -7.87 5.16 -12.01
CA ARG A 359 -9.25 5.64 -12.13
C ARG A 359 -10.11 4.66 -12.90
N ALA A 360 -11.29 4.37 -12.38
CA ALA A 360 -12.19 3.30 -12.77
C ALA A 360 -11.69 1.89 -12.38
N SER A 361 -10.85 1.77 -11.35
CA SER A 361 -10.45 0.47 -10.82
C SER A 361 -11.42 -0.02 -9.73
N MET A 362 -11.53 -1.35 -9.61
CA MET A 362 -12.06 -2.02 -8.45
C MET A 362 -10.89 -2.33 -7.51
N ASN A 363 -10.72 -1.51 -6.48
CA ASN A 363 -9.60 -1.60 -5.56
C ASN A 363 -9.87 -2.47 -4.32
N GLY A 364 -11.11 -2.94 -4.14
CA GLY A 364 -11.45 -3.84 -3.04
C GLY A 364 -12.69 -4.67 -3.32
N LEU A 365 -12.66 -5.92 -2.88
CA LEU A 365 -13.80 -6.81 -2.82
C LEU A 365 -13.70 -7.57 -1.50
N MET A 366 -14.72 -7.46 -0.65
CA MET A 366 -14.76 -8.09 0.67
C MET A 366 -16.05 -8.87 0.87
N ARG A 367 -15.94 -10.08 1.39
CA ARG A 367 -17.03 -10.91 1.89
C ARG A 367 -16.48 -11.87 2.93
N TYR A 368 -17.29 -12.27 3.89
CA TYR A 368 -16.90 -13.17 5.00
C TYR A 368 -15.69 -12.67 5.81
N GLY A 369 -15.54 -11.35 5.91
CA GLY A 369 -14.41 -10.75 6.59
C GLY A 369 -13.06 -10.88 5.88
N ARG A 370 -13.04 -11.16 4.59
CA ARG A 370 -11.82 -11.35 3.79
C ARG A 370 -11.79 -10.44 2.58
N SER A 371 -10.66 -9.79 2.38
CA SER A 371 -10.39 -8.91 1.24
C SER A 371 -9.61 -9.62 0.15
N LEU A 372 -10.05 -9.51 -1.11
CA LEU A 372 -9.60 -10.37 -2.20
C LEU A 372 -8.75 -9.67 -3.25
N THR A 373 -8.96 -8.38 -3.49
CA THR A 373 -8.44 -7.70 -4.69
C THR A 373 -7.64 -6.44 -4.37
N ASN A 374 -7.04 -6.35 -3.19
CA ASN A 374 -6.22 -5.19 -2.84
C ASN A 374 -5.04 -5.07 -3.81
N PRO A 375 -4.80 -3.89 -4.39
CA PRO A 375 -3.64 -3.68 -5.25
C PRO A 375 -2.34 -3.77 -4.46
N GLU A 376 -1.24 -4.09 -5.15
CA GLU A 376 0.09 -3.92 -4.59
C GLU A 376 0.37 -2.43 -4.42
N ASN A 377 0.66 -2.00 -3.22
CA ASN A 377 0.90 -0.60 -2.94
C ASN A 377 2.24 -0.40 -2.23
N ILE A 378 2.28 0.30 -1.13
CA ILE A 378 3.43 0.81 -0.38
C ILE A 378 4.57 -0.18 -0.09
N TRP A 379 4.46 -1.44 -0.47
CA TRP A 379 5.51 -2.46 -0.25
C TRP A 379 6.77 -2.20 -1.01
N TYR A 380 6.64 -1.57 -2.16
CA TYR A 380 7.75 -1.04 -2.87
C TYR A 380 8.08 0.31 -2.25
N CYS A 381 9.27 0.44 -1.69
CA CYS A 381 9.72 1.70 -1.13
C CYS A 381 9.52 2.85 -2.14
N TYR A 382 9.13 4.02 -1.70
CA TYR A 382 8.84 5.18 -2.53
C TYR A 382 9.90 5.55 -3.56
N HIS A 383 11.15 5.23 -3.27
CA HIS A 383 12.29 5.54 -4.12
C HIS A 383 12.76 4.36 -4.96
N THR A 384 12.04 3.27 -4.99
CA THR A 384 12.40 2.12 -5.81
C THR A 384 11.82 2.24 -7.21
N PHE A 385 12.52 1.63 -8.15
CA PHE A 385 12.05 1.49 -9.51
C PHE A 385 10.66 0.83 -9.58
N MET A 386 10.46 -0.25 -8.86
CA MET A 386 9.21 -1.01 -8.85
C MET A 386 8.02 -0.20 -8.31
N TYR A 387 8.25 0.73 -7.41
CA TYR A 387 7.18 1.59 -6.94
C TYR A 387 6.58 2.42 -8.07
N LYS A 388 7.41 3.07 -8.88
CA LYS A 388 6.97 3.92 -9.99
C LYS A 388 6.61 3.14 -11.26
N PHE A 389 7.35 2.08 -11.56
CA PHE A 389 7.18 1.32 -12.80
C PHE A 389 6.18 0.18 -12.67
N TYR A 390 5.70 -0.15 -11.48
CA TYR A 390 4.68 -1.16 -11.29
C TYR A 390 3.63 -0.75 -10.28
N CYS A 391 4.01 -0.46 -9.02
CA CYS A 391 3.06 -0.30 -7.92
C CYS A 391 2.00 0.79 -8.20
N GLN A 392 2.42 1.96 -8.67
CA GLN A 392 1.51 3.06 -8.99
C GLN A 392 0.83 2.95 -10.37
N THR A 393 1.23 2.00 -11.21
CA THR A 393 0.78 1.94 -12.61
C THR A 393 -0.59 1.27 -12.76
N SER A 394 -1.29 1.60 -13.84
CA SER A 394 -2.63 1.07 -14.13
C SER A 394 -2.67 -0.46 -14.21
N ILE A 395 -1.59 -1.09 -14.67
CA ILE A 395 -1.53 -2.54 -14.85
C ILE A 395 -1.54 -3.32 -13.52
N ASN A 396 -1.22 -2.66 -12.41
CA ASN A 396 -1.31 -3.25 -11.07
C ASN A 396 -2.73 -3.23 -10.49
N HIS A 397 -3.70 -2.68 -11.21
CA HIS A 397 -5.05 -2.41 -10.70
C HIS A 397 -6.11 -3.16 -11.52
N ASN A 398 -7.27 -3.44 -10.89
CA ASN A 398 -8.38 -4.16 -11.52
C ASN A 398 -9.22 -3.21 -12.38
N MET A 399 -8.77 -2.95 -13.59
CA MET A 399 -9.35 -1.97 -14.51
C MET A 399 -9.12 -2.36 -15.97
N VAL A 400 -9.64 -1.57 -16.90
CA VAL A 400 -9.28 -1.68 -18.31
C VAL A 400 -8.05 -0.84 -18.59
N THR A 401 -7.02 -1.45 -19.19
CA THR A 401 -5.83 -0.76 -19.70
C THR A 401 -5.81 -0.72 -21.22
N ILE A 402 -5.04 0.20 -21.76
CA ILE A 402 -4.89 0.41 -23.21
C ILE A 402 -3.42 0.20 -23.58
N ASP A 403 -3.15 -0.73 -24.51
CA ASP A 403 -1.79 -1.06 -25.00
C ASP A 403 -0.81 -1.40 -23.86
N LEU A 404 -1.30 -1.97 -22.75
CA LEU A 404 -0.51 -2.23 -21.53
C LEU A 404 0.23 -0.99 -21.00
N LYS A 405 -0.33 0.20 -21.21
CA LYS A 405 0.20 1.50 -20.80
C LYS A 405 -0.45 1.98 -19.51
N GLN A 406 0.09 3.08 -18.99
CA GLN A 406 -0.40 3.77 -17.81
C GLN A 406 -1.37 4.89 -18.19
N GLN A 407 -2.49 4.96 -17.49
CA GLN A 407 -3.50 6.00 -17.61
C GLN A 407 -2.94 7.38 -17.22
N GLU A 408 -3.30 8.42 -17.96
CA GLU A 408 -3.04 9.80 -17.53
C GLU A 408 -3.93 10.17 -16.34
N ALA A 409 -3.42 11.00 -15.46
CA ALA A 409 -4.19 11.59 -14.38
C ALA A 409 -5.17 12.65 -14.92
N ALA A 410 -6.25 12.20 -15.54
CA ALA A 410 -7.29 13.06 -16.07
C ALA A 410 -8.51 13.12 -15.15
N PRO A 411 -9.32 14.20 -15.21
CA PRO A 411 -10.54 14.30 -14.42
C PRO A 411 -11.54 13.19 -14.76
N PRO A 412 -12.09 12.50 -13.78
CA PRO A 412 -13.15 11.53 -13.99
C PRO A 412 -14.53 12.20 -14.05
N LYS A 413 -15.50 11.48 -14.60
CA LYS A 413 -16.90 11.87 -14.58
C LYS A 413 -17.71 10.77 -13.92
N GLN A 414 -18.41 11.08 -12.84
CA GLN A 414 -19.39 10.18 -12.27
C GLN A 414 -20.60 10.08 -13.20
N LEU A 415 -20.97 8.87 -13.60
CA LEU A 415 -22.12 8.62 -14.47
C LEU A 415 -23.39 8.35 -13.67
N LEU A 416 -23.28 7.58 -12.60
CA LEU A 416 -24.38 7.30 -11.68
C LEU A 416 -23.84 6.83 -10.31
N PHE A 417 -24.64 7.03 -9.28
CA PHE A 417 -24.59 6.33 -8.00
C PHE A 417 -26.03 5.96 -7.62
N TYR A 418 -26.26 4.73 -7.29
CA TYR A 418 -27.57 4.22 -6.93
C TYR A 418 -27.48 3.21 -5.79
N ALA A 419 -28.30 3.41 -4.78
CA ALA A 419 -28.43 2.53 -3.64
C ALA A 419 -29.92 2.12 -3.52
N GLY A 420 -30.23 0.94 -4.04
CA GLY A 420 -31.59 0.39 -4.09
C GLY A 420 -31.74 -0.90 -3.29
N ASP A 421 -32.92 -1.47 -3.39
CA ASP A 421 -33.24 -2.70 -2.64
C ASP A 421 -32.72 -3.96 -3.35
N ALA A 422 -32.74 -3.99 -4.70
CA ALA A 422 -32.30 -5.14 -5.48
C ALA A 422 -30.84 -5.06 -5.87
N MET A 423 -30.29 -3.84 -5.97
CA MET A 423 -28.95 -3.60 -6.44
C MET A 423 -28.35 -2.33 -5.86
N GLN A 424 -27.03 -2.30 -5.84
CA GLN A 424 -26.22 -1.09 -5.68
C GLN A 424 -25.46 -0.88 -6.98
N ALA A 425 -25.38 0.35 -7.47
CA ALA A 425 -24.67 0.58 -8.73
C ALA A 425 -23.86 1.88 -8.70
N PHE A 426 -22.69 1.82 -9.34
CA PHE A 426 -21.85 2.99 -9.57
C PHE A 426 -21.29 2.98 -10.98
N GLY A 427 -21.37 4.11 -11.65
CA GLY A 427 -20.82 4.30 -12.99
C GLY A 427 -19.84 5.46 -13.04
N VAL A 428 -18.73 5.26 -13.73
CA VAL A 428 -17.67 6.27 -13.94
C VAL A 428 -17.19 6.28 -15.38
N GLU A 429 -16.83 7.45 -15.86
CA GLU A 429 -16.15 7.70 -17.12
C GLU A 429 -14.79 8.34 -16.83
N ASN A 430 -13.78 7.91 -17.57
CA ASN A 430 -12.50 8.59 -17.64
C ASN A 430 -12.12 8.78 -19.10
N ASN A 431 -11.73 9.99 -19.47
CA ASN A 431 -11.25 10.33 -20.81
C ASN A 431 -9.76 10.69 -20.72
N SER A 432 -8.89 9.71 -20.86
CA SER A 432 -7.46 9.83 -20.62
C SER A 432 -6.65 9.46 -21.85
N ARG A 433 -5.48 10.09 -21.96
CA ARG A 433 -4.39 9.57 -22.79
C ARG A 433 -3.66 8.49 -22.00
N TRP A 434 -2.94 7.64 -22.70
CA TRP A 434 -2.17 6.54 -22.12
C TRP A 434 -0.71 6.64 -22.55
N SER A 435 0.19 6.41 -21.61
CA SER A 435 1.63 6.56 -21.82
C SER A 435 2.39 5.46 -21.08
N TYR A 436 3.65 5.31 -21.39
CA TYR A 436 4.50 4.44 -20.58
C TYR A 436 4.86 5.08 -19.23
N PRO A 437 5.00 4.29 -18.16
CA PRO A 437 5.50 4.79 -16.90
C PRO A 437 6.99 5.16 -17.00
N PRO A 438 7.50 5.97 -16.11
CA PRO A 438 6.78 6.69 -15.08
C PRO A 438 6.29 8.03 -15.62
N TYR A 439 5.01 8.14 -15.85
CA TYR A 439 4.39 9.42 -16.18
C TYR A 439 3.95 10.12 -14.90
N GLY A 440 4.33 11.37 -14.74
CA GLY A 440 4.04 12.11 -13.50
C GLY A 440 4.83 11.56 -12.30
N GLY A 441 4.31 11.77 -11.12
CA GLY A 441 4.87 11.24 -9.90
C GLY A 441 5.96 12.10 -9.27
N TRP A 442 6.71 11.53 -8.37
CA TRP A 442 7.68 12.23 -7.54
C TRP A 442 8.89 12.71 -8.37
N PRO A 443 9.22 14.00 -8.40
CA PRO A 443 10.42 14.46 -9.07
C PRO A 443 11.67 13.97 -8.33
N VAL A 444 12.63 13.45 -9.08
CA VAL A 444 13.92 13.07 -8.54
C VAL A 444 14.81 14.30 -8.40
N GLY A 445 15.16 14.62 -7.16
CA GLY A 445 16.05 15.71 -6.85
C GLY A 445 15.47 17.12 -7.05
N LYS A 446 16.27 18.10 -6.80
CA LYS A 446 15.89 19.52 -6.95
C LYS A 446 16.01 19.95 -8.41
N GLN A 447 14.89 19.98 -9.13
CA GLN A 447 14.86 20.55 -10.48
C GLN A 447 14.88 22.05 -10.42
N LYS A 448 15.80 22.63 -11.17
CA LYS A 448 16.04 24.07 -11.17
C LYS A 448 15.20 24.81 -12.21
N THR A 449 14.83 24.13 -13.32
CA THR A 449 14.10 24.73 -14.43
C THR A 449 12.84 23.96 -14.79
N ILE A 450 11.93 24.64 -15.53
CA ILE A 450 10.72 24.01 -16.08
C ILE A 450 11.10 22.91 -17.08
N GLU A 451 12.14 23.13 -17.88
CA GLU A 451 12.64 22.18 -18.86
C GLU A 451 13.20 20.93 -18.18
N GLU A 452 13.97 21.09 -17.11
CA GLU A 452 14.43 19.97 -16.29
C GLU A 452 13.27 19.19 -15.67
N ARG A 453 12.26 19.89 -15.16
CA ARG A 453 11.03 19.28 -14.68
C ARG A 453 10.31 18.51 -15.79
N GLN A 454 10.13 19.11 -16.97
CA GLN A 454 9.47 18.49 -18.10
C GLN A 454 10.23 17.24 -18.58
N TRP A 455 11.55 17.29 -18.53
CA TRP A 455 12.37 16.14 -18.89
C TRP A 455 12.23 14.97 -17.89
N ILE A 456 12.13 15.28 -16.60
CA ILE A 456 11.92 14.31 -15.54
C ILE A 456 10.44 13.98 -15.39
N GLU A 457 9.57 14.82 -15.95
CA GLU A 457 8.14 14.57 -16.04
C GLU A 457 7.88 13.24 -16.73
N GLY A 458 7.39 12.27 -16.01
CA GLY A 458 7.29 10.90 -16.49
C GLY A 458 8.39 10.01 -15.93
N ARG A 459 9.33 10.57 -15.14
CA ARG A 459 10.37 9.82 -14.47
C ARG A 459 10.68 10.40 -13.14
N SER A 460 10.48 9.59 -12.15
CA SER A 460 10.88 9.91 -10.79
C SER A 460 12.24 9.32 -10.43
N PHE A 461 12.86 8.57 -11.33
CA PHE A 461 14.12 7.86 -11.09
C PHE A 461 15.14 8.08 -12.20
N PRO A 462 16.43 7.98 -11.86
CA PRO A 462 17.47 7.87 -12.86
C PRO A 462 17.14 6.75 -13.85
N ILE A 463 17.43 6.99 -15.12
CA ILE A 463 17.23 6.01 -16.17
C ILE A 463 18.26 4.91 -15.98
N PRO A 464 17.86 3.65 -15.95
CA PRO A 464 18.81 2.56 -15.97
C PRO A 464 19.73 2.68 -17.18
N GLU A 465 21.04 2.54 -16.99
CA GLU A 465 22.05 2.68 -18.06
C GLU A 465 21.81 1.71 -19.24
N ASN A 466 21.23 0.57 -18.95
CA ASN A 466 20.88 -0.45 -19.92
C ASN A 466 19.53 -0.22 -20.62
N HIS A 467 18.80 0.83 -20.26
CA HIS A 467 17.51 1.19 -20.84
C HIS A 467 17.45 2.68 -21.20
N PRO A 468 18.32 3.15 -22.11
CA PRO A 468 18.37 4.56 -22.51
C PRO A 468 17.06 5.05 -23.17
N GLU A 469 16.23 4.16 -23.65
CA GLU A 469 14.91 4.45 -24.22
C GLU A 469 13.97 5.08 -23.18
N TYR A 470 14.13 4.78 -21.92
CA TYR A 470 13.41 5.49 -20.86
C TYR A 470 13.82 6.97 -20.76
N ALA A 471 14.94 7.33 -21.38
CA ALA A 471 15.37 8.72 -21.48
C ALA A 471 14.45 9.55 -22.37
N VAL A 472 13.78 8.93 -23.30
CA VAL A 472 12.87 9.59 -24.21
C VAL A 472 11.46 9.42 -23.69
N ARG A 473 10.72 10.52 -23.59
CA ARG A 473 9.30 10.46 -23.31
C ARG A 473 8.61 9.71 -24.44
N SER A 474 8.03 8.59 -24.14
CA SER A 474 7.17 7.90 -25.08
C SER A 474 5.90 8.74 -25.32
N GLY A 475 5.48 8.86 -26.56
CA GLY A 475 4.27 9.59 -26.92
C GLY A 475 3.04 9.04 -26.23
N PHE A 476 2.16 9.93 -25.81
CA PHE A 476 0.82 9.55 -25.38
C PHE A 476 0.01 9.02 -26.56
N THR A 477 -0.93 8.13 -26.28
CA THR A 477 -2.03 7.87 -27.19
C THR A 477 -2.89 9.13 -27.35
N GLU A 478 -3.76 9.15 -28.33
CA GLU A 478 -4.90 10.07 -28.28
C GLU A 478 -5.78 9.76 -27.05
N PRO A 479 -6.72 10.64 -26.69
CA PRO A 479 -7.68 10.36 -25.62
C PRO A 479 -8.50 9.11 -25.92
N VAL A 480 -8.59 8.21 -24.95
CA VAL A 480 -9.42 7.02 -24.96
C VAL A 480 -10.42 7.13 -23.82
N ILE A 481 -11.71 7.10 -24.14
CA ILE A 481 -12.76 7.05 -23.13
C ILE A 481 -12.83 5.63 -22.59
N THR A 482 -12.77 5.51 -21.27
CA THR A 482 -13.07 4.27 -20.54
C THR A 482 -14.25 4.51 -19.61
N ARG A 483 -15.22 3.59 -19.60
CA ARG A 483 -16.37 3.61 -18.70
C ARG A 483 -16.46 2.28 -17.98
N ARG A 484 -16.66 2.33 -16.69
CA ARG A 484 -17.02 1.17 -15.87
C ARG A 484 -18.36 1.42 -15.21
N VAL A 485 -19.27 0.44 -15.28
CA VAL A 485 -20.49 0.38 -14.49
C VAL A 485 -20.42 -0.88 -13.65
N THR A 486 -20.29 -0.71 -12.33
CA THR A 486 -20.32 -1.80 -11.36
C THR A 486 -21.69 -1.93 -10.76
N VAL A 487 -22.24 -3.11 -10.77
CA VAL A 487 -23.52 -3.46 -10.17
C VAL A 487 -23.29 -4.54 -9.13
N LEU A 488 -23.65 -4.24 -7.90
CA LEU A 488 -23.63 -5.18 -6.80
C LEU A 488 -25.04 -5.67 -6.52
N THR A 489 -25.25 -6.96 -6.61
CA THR A 489 -26.50 -7.63 -6.17
C THR A 489 -26.33 -8.19 -4.75
N ASP A 490 -27.33 -8.88 -4.26
CA ASP A 490 -27.21 -9.57 -2.97
C ASP A 490 -26.15 -10.68 -2.96
N ASP A 491 -25.86 -11.30 -4.11
CA ASP A 491 -25.10 -12.55 -4.17
C ASP A 491 -23.79 -12.44 -4.97
N TYR A 492 -23.66 -11.45 -5.88
CA TYR A 492 -22.50 -11.29 -6.78
C TYR A 492 -22.31 -9.83 -7.25
N VAL A 493 -21.17 -9.57 -7.87
CA VAL A 493 -20.79 -8.30 -8.48
C VAL A 493 -20.73 -8.44 -10.00
N VAL A 494 -21.23 -7.46 -10.73
CA VAL A 494 -21.10 -7.36 -12.19
C VAL A 494 -20.33 -6.10 -12.53
N ASN A 495 -19.32 -6.21 -13.41
CA ASN A 495 -18.69 -5.05 -14.05
C ASN A 495 -18.98 -5.07 -15.54
N PHE A 496 -19.48 -3.94 -16.05
CA PHE A 496 -19.57 -3.65 -17.47
C PHE A 496 -18.53 -2.58 -17.80
N ASP A 497 -17.63 -2.89 -18.72
CA ASP A 497 -16.57 -1.98 -19.15
C ASP A 497 -16.69 -1.67 -20.65
N TYR A 498 -16.67 -0.39 -20.97
CA TYR A 498 -16.63 0.11 -22.33
C TYR A 498 -15.42 1.00 -22.51
N ALA A 499 -14.68 0.78 -23.60
CA ALA A 499 -13.56 1.64 -23.97
C ALA A 499 -13.68 2.03 -25.45
N LYS A 500 -13.31 3.28 -25.78
CA LYS A 500 -13.34 3.77 -27.15
C LYS A 500 -12.30 4.87 -27.39
N SER A 501 -11.50 4.70 -28.45
CA SER A 501 -10.61 5.74 -28.95
C SER A 501 -11.39 6.94 -29.49
N SER A 502 -10.86 8.14 -29.26
CA SER A 502 -11.37 9.38 -29.87
C SER A 502 -11.08 9.48 -31.36
N GLN A 503 -10.13 8.69 -31.87
CA GLN A 503 -9.80 8.64 -33.31
C GLN A 503 -10.35 7.36 -33.94
N PRO A 504 -11.23 7.48 -34.95
CA PRO A 504 -11.90 6.31 -35.53
C PRO A 504 -10.96 5.28 -36.17
N GLU A 505 -9.82 5.71 -36.66
CA GLU A 505 -8.83 4.85 -37.34
C GLU A 505 -7.80 4.21 -36.38
N ALA A 506 -7.77 4.64 -35.11
CA ALA A 506 -6.85 4.10 -34.15
C ALA A 506 -7.27 2.68 -33.70
N ILE A 507 -6.31 1.79 -33.68
CA ILE A 507 -6.49 0.42 -33.20
C ILE A 507 -5.62 0.23 -31.97
N HIS A 508 -6.22 -0.26 -30.92
CA HIS A 508 -5.57 -0.51 -29.65
C HIS A 508 -5.83 -1.93 -29.18
N ASP A 509 -4.96 -2.42 -28.34
CA ASP A 509 -5.21 -3.57 -27.48
C ASP A 509 -5.78 -3.08 -26.15
N PHE A 510 -6.97 -3.55 -25.83
CA PHE A 510 -7.67 -3.29 -24.59
C PHE A 510 -7.59 -4.52 -23.69
N GLN A 511 -7.15 -4.35 -22.43
CA GLN A 511 -7.06 -5.45 -21.46
C GLN A 511 -7.94 -5.13 -20.23
N CYS A 512 -8.92 -6.00 -19.98
CA CYS A 512 -9.68 -6.00 -18.73
C CYS A 512 -8.96 -6.90 -17.72
N ILE A 513 -8.50 -6.32 -16.61
CA ILE A 513 -7.53 -6.92 -15.69
C ILE A 513 -8.18 -7.24 -14.35
N TYR A 514 -7.89 -8.44 -13.82
CA TYR A 514 -8.20 -8.86 -12.45
C TYR A 514 -6.99 -9.53 -11.81
N HIS A 515 -6.62 -9.04 -10.63
CA HIS A 515 -5.60 -9.62 -9.75
C HIS A 515 -6.30 -10.37 -8.61
N LEU A 516 -6.26 -11.68 -8.64
CA LEU A 516 -6.89 -12.54 -7.64
C LEU A 516 -5.90 -13.59 -7.13
N GLN A 517 -6.12 -14.05 -5.90
CA GLN A 517 -5.28 -15.06 -5.26
C GLN A 517 -5.83 -16.46 -5.44
N GLY A 518 -4.93 -17.45 -5.55
CA GLY A 518 -5.27 -18.86 -5.42
C GLY A 518 -6.01 -19.46 -6.63
N LEU A 519 -5.59 -19.15 -7.85
CA LEU A 519 -6.18 -19.77 -9.05
C LEU A 519 -6.06 -21.29 -9.00
N THR A 520 -7.18 -21.99 -9.02
CA THR A 520 -7.27 -23.47 -8.98
C THR A 520 -7.71 -24.07 -10.29
N LYS A 521 -8.54 -23.36 -11.06
CA LYS A 521 -9.06 -23.88 -12.33
C LYS A 521 -9.31 -22.79 -13.35
N VAL A 522 -8.84 -23.07 -14.58
CA VAL A 522 -9.21 -22.37 -15.81
C VAL A 522 -10.30 -23.18 -16.50
N ASP A 523 -11.28 -22.53 -17.11
CA ASP A 523 -12.40 -23.18 -17.78
C ASP A 523 -11.95 -24.17 -18.86
N ASP A 524 -12.58 -25.35 -18.89
CA ASP A 524 -12.32 -26.38 -19.89
C ASP A 524 -12.71 -25.94 -21.32
N ALA A 525 -13.49 -24.86 -21.47
CA ALA A 525 -13.83 -24.23 -22.75
C ALA A 525 -12.65 -23.45 -23.37
N LEU A 526 -11.58 -23.23 -22.63
CA LEU A 526 -10.37 -22.60 -23.09
C LEU A 526 -9.32 -23.58 -23.54
N SER A 527 -8.53 -23.21 -24.55
CA SER A 527 -7.31 -23.92 -24.95
C SER A 527 -6.10 -23.01 -24.79
N ILE A 528 -4.99 -23.59 -24.34
CA ILE A 528 -3.70 -22.89 -24.31
C ILE A 528 -3.19 -22.74 -25.73
N GLU A 529 -2.96 -21.50 -26.17
CA GLU A 529 -2.39 -21.17 -27.46
C GLU A 529 -0.86 -21.08 -27.41
N CYS A 530 -0.33 -20.43 -26.42
CA CYS A 530 1.11 -20.29 -26.22
C CYS A 530 1.45 -19.95 -24.78
N HIS A 531 2.74 -20.08 -24.47
CA HIS A 531 3.34 -19.62 -23.22
C HIS A 531 4.39 -18.55 -23.53
N THR A 532 4.40 -17.45 -22.76
CA THR A 532 5.43 -16.43 -22.86
C THR A 532 6.08 -16.19 -21.50
N ALA A 533 7.38 -15.89 -21.52
CA ALA A 533 8.13 -15.65 -20.27
C ALA A 533 7.63 -14.41 -19.52
N GLN A 534 7.08 -13.45 -20.23
CA GLN A 534 6.51 -12.20 -19.68
C GLN A 534 5.33 -11.75 -20.54
N LEU A 535 4.47 -10.90 -19.96
CA LEU A 535 3.26 -10.45 -20.63
C LEU A 535 3.57 -9.51 -21.81
N SER A 536 4.65 -8.74 -21.70
CA SER A 536 5.17 -7.90 -22.79
C SER A 536 6.69 -7.90 -22.77
N ASP A 537 7.31 -7.98 -23.93
CA ASP A 537 8.74 -7.80 -24.12
C ASP A 537 9.14 -6.32 -24.32
N ASP A 538 8.15 -5.42 -24.37
CA ASP A 538 8.40 -3.97 -24.44
C ASP A 538 9.04 -3.48 -23.14
N PRO A 539 10.30 -3.04 -23.19
CA PRO A 539 11.02 -2.58 -22.00
C PRO A 539 10.47 -1.28 -21.40
N LEU A 540 9.59 -0.58 -22.12
CA LEU A 540 8.91 0.63 -21.64
C LEU A 540 7.64 0.31 -20.84
N SER A 541 7.05 -0.87 -21.07
CA SER A 541 5.81 -1.27 -20.41
C SER A 541 6.06 -1.92 -19.05
N SER A 542 5.23 -1.58 -18.07
CA SER A 542 5.20 -2.28 -16.77
C SER A 542 4.78 -3.75 -16.90
N ALA A 543 4.18 -4.15 -18.00
CA ALA A 543 3.81 -5.51 -18.29
C ALA A 543 5.01 -6.48 -18.40
N GLN A 544 6.22 -5.94 -18.60
CA GLN A 544 7.47 -6.74 -18.55
C GLN A 544 7.69 -7.42 -17.19
N PHE A 545 7.12 -6.87 -16.11
CA PHE A 545 7.25 -7.40 -14.74
C PHE A 545 6.23 -8.49 -14.42
N ILE A 546 5.26 -8.69 -15.29
CA ILE A 546 4.27 -9.77 -15.19
C ILE A 546 4.79 -10.92 -16.01
N THR A 547 5.02 -12.06 -15.37
CA THR A 547 5.80 -13.18 -15.92
C THR A 547 4.98 -14.45 -15.95
N ASP A 548 5.53 -15.51 -16.57
CA ASP A 548 4.93 -16.84 -16.59
C ASP A 548 3.49 -16.82 -17.15
N CYS A 549 3.36 -16.34 -18.39
CA CYS A 549 2.08 -16.05 -19.01
C CYS A 549 1.61 -17.19 -19.88
N ASP A 550 0.48 -17.78 -19.53
CA ASP A 550 -0.26 -18.73 -20.37
C ASP A 550 -1.37 -17.99 -21.11
N TRP A 551 -1.33 -18.05 -22.44
CA TRP A 551 -2.34 -17.45 -23.30
C TRP A 551 -3.37 -18.47 -23.70
N TYR A 552 -4.64 -18.11 -23.61
CA TYR A 552 -5.79 -18.95 -23.86
C TYR A 552 -6.72 -18.30 -24.88
N GLU A 553 -7.39 -19.16 -25.66
CA GLU A 553 -8.48 -18.76 -26.53
C GLU A 553 -9.68 -19.70 -26.34
N THR A 554 -10.90 -19.17 -26.53
CA THR A 554 -12.11 -19.98 -26.49
C THR A 554 -12.12 -21.00 -27.66
N LYS A 555 -12.40 -22.28 -27.36
CA LYS A 555 -12.51 -23.31 -28.35
C LYS A 555 -13.69 -23.04 -29.30
N ASN A 556 -13.41 -23.04 -30.60
CA ASN A 556 -14.43 -22.79 -31.63
C ASN A 556 -15.60 -23.81 -31.64
N GLU A 557 -15.50 -24.93 -30.92
CA GLU A 557 -16.49 -25.99 -30.87
C GLU A 557 -17.67 -25.76 -29.92
N VAL A 558 -17.53 -24.88 -28.95
CA VAL A 558 -18.54 -24.58 -27.91
C VAL A 558 -19.82 -23.95 -28.49
N ASN A 559 -19.75 -23.41 -29.71
CA ASN A 559 -20.87 -22.70 -30.35
C ASN A 559 -21.66 -23.54 -31.38
N LYS A 560 -21.31 -24.80 -31.61
CA LYS A 560 -21.96 -25.60 -32.69
C LYS A 560 -23.27 -26.29 -32.31
N ASP A 561 -23.54 -26.54 -31.03
CA ASP A 561 -24.69 -27.35 -30.58
C ASP A 561 -25.77 -26.59 -29.78
N SER A 562 -25.64 -25.29 -29.54
CA SER A 562 -26.65 -24.53 -28.85
C SER A 562 -27.84 -24.20 -29.76
N GLN A 563 -28.99 -24.74 -29.47
CA GLN A 563 -30.25 -24.36 -30.14
C GLN A 563 -30.61 -22.94 -29.75
N ALA A 564 -30.80 -22.08 -30.72
CA ALA A 564 -31.22 -20.71 -30.51
C ALA A 564 -32.64 -20.65 -29.94
N VAL A 565 -32.78 -20.24 -28.69
CA VAL A 565 -34.06 -19.83 -28.13
C VAL A 565 -34.23 -18.33 -28.45
N ASN A 566 -35.27 -18.01 -29.24
CA ASN A 566 -35.58 -16.66 -29.71
C ASN A 566 -34.50 -16.01 -30.60
N GLY A 567 -33.70 -16.77 -31.32
CA GLY A 567 -32.71 -16.25 -32.28
C GLY A 567 -31.39 -15.81 -31.64
N ILE A 568 -31.22 -15.95 -30.33
CA ILE A 568 -29.98 -15.70 -29.61
C ILE A 568 -29.34 -17.06 -29.30
N LYS A 569 -28.11 -17.31 -29.80
CA LYS A 569 -27.35 -18.49 -29.38
C LYS A 569 -26.99 -18.31 -27.90
N ASP A 570 -27.25 -19.31 -27.07
CA ASP A 570 -26.84 -19.32 -25.66
C ASP A 570 -25.31 -19.25 -25.57
N ARG A 571 -24.78 -18.10 -25.15
CA ARG A 571 -23.35 -17.91 -24.95
C ARG A 571 -23.06 -18.00 -23.48
N VAL A 572 -22.42 -19.08 -23.12
CA VAL A 572 -21.98 -19.32 -21.74
C VAL A 572 -20.72 -18.52 -21.47
N ALA A 573 -20.65 -17.95 -20.28
CA ALA A 573 -19.45 -17.25 -19.82
C ALA A 573 -18.30 -18.23 -19.57
N VAL A 574 -17.08 -17.75 -19.74
CA VAL A 574 -15.85 -18.48 -19.34
C VAL A 574 -15.60 -18.24 -17.85
N LYS A 575 -15.28 -19.30 -17.13
CA LYS A 575 -15.14 -19.30 -15.66
C LYS A 575 -13.70 -19.56 -15.22
N PHE A 576 -13.19 -18.71 -14.33
CA PHE A 576 -11.96 -18.94 -13.56
C PHE A 576 -12.32 -19.15 -12.10
N GLN A 577 -11.72 -20.16 -11.46
CA GLN A 577 -12.01 -20.51 -10.06
C GLN A 577 -10.77 -20.28 -9.20
N PHE A 578 -10.98 -19.68 -8.05
CA PHE A 578 -9.95 -19.36 -7.09
C PHE A 578 -10.32 -19.92 -5.72
N HIS A 579 -9.33 -20.38 -4.98
CA HIS A 579 -9.46 -20.85 -3.61
C HIS A 579 -8.35 -20.27 -2.76
N THR A 580 -8.71 -19.69 -1.63
CA THR A 580 -7.74 -19.08 -0.71
C THR A 580 -7.98 -19.58 0.71
N GLU A 581 -6.90 -20.00 1.36
CA GLU A 581 -6.89 -20.37 2.76
C GLU A 581 -6.30 -19.22 3.59
N TYR A 582 -7.06 -18.80 4.61
CA TYR A 582 -6.65 -17.77 5.56
C TYR A 582 -6.37 -18.46 6.90
N ALA A 583 -5.09 -18.65 7.18
CA ALA A 583 -4.64 -19.34 8.39
C ALA A 583 -4.49 -18.40 9.58
N GLU A 584 -4.60 -18.96 10.78
CA GLU A 584 -4.26 -18.24 11.99
C GLU A 584 -2.80 -17.80 11.97
N LYS A 585 -2.54 -16.55 12.36
CA LYS A 585 -1.19 -16.04 12.51
C LYS A 585 -0.39 -16.94 13.46
N LYS A 586 0.51 -17.72 12.91
CA LYS A 586 1.57 -18.32 13.70
C LYS A 586 2.61 -17.26 14.02
N ASN A 587 3.06 -17.22 15.27
CA ASN A 587 3.98 -16.23 15.82
C ASN A 587 5.06 -15.80 14.81
N ASN A 588 5.18 -14.51 14.56
CA ASN A 588 6.16 -13.85 13.70
C ASN A 588 5.99 -14.01 12.18
N PHE A 589 5.00 -14.75 11.70
CA PHE A 589 4.64 -14.81 10.27
C PHE A 589 3.75 -13.66 9.81
N TRP A 590 3.25 -12.81 10.72
CA TRP A 590 2.37 -11.68 10.38
C TRP A 590 2.89 -10.82 9.24
N ARG A 591 4.20 -10.66 9.14
CA ARG A 591 4.89 -9.90 8.13
C ARG A 591 4.69 -10.47 6.73
N TYR A 592 4.58 -11.80 6.63
CA TYR A 592 4.43 -12.52 5.39
C TYR A 592 2.98 -12.82 5.07
N ASP A 593 2.17 -13.16 6.07
CA ASP A 593 0.74 -13.38 5.91
C ASP A 593 0.05 -12.20 5.25
N TRP A 594 0.31 -11.00 5.73
CA TRP A 594 -0.33 -9.87 5.15
C TRP A 594 0.28 -9.42 3.80
N LYS A 595 1.52 -9.73 3.53
CA LYS A 595 2.15 -9.49 2.24
C LYS A 595 1.67 -10.45 1.17
N TRP A 596 1.49 -11.69 1.52
CA TRP A 596 1.34 -12.76 0.56
C TRP A 596 -0.05 -13.32 0.46
N GLN A 597 -0.59 -13.79 1.56
CA GLN A 597 -1.83 -14.54 1.54
C GLN A 597 -3.04 -13.64 1.62
N ASN A 598 -3.06 -12.76 2.59
CA ASN A 598 -4.27 -12.03 2.93
C ASN A 598 -4.27 -10.61 2.39
N ARG A 599 -3.11 -10.09 2.02
CA ARG A 599 -2.94 -8.69 1.66
C ARG A 599 -3.43 -7.71 2.73
N THR A 600 -3.87 -8.22 3.87
CA THR A 600 -4.32 -7.48 5.02
C THR A 600 -4.14 -8.27 6.31
N ALA A 601 -3.76 -7.58 7.37
CA ALA A 601 -3.65 -8.16 8.71
C ALA A 601 -5.02 -8.42 9.39
N TYR A 602 -6.11 -8.01 8.76
CA TYR A 602 -7.45 -7.97 9.36
C TYR A 602 -8.40 -9.03 8.81
N ASN A 603 -7.93 -9.90 7.92
CA ASN A 603 -8.75 -10.99 7.39
C ASN A 603 -9.13 -12.00 8.47
N GLU A 604 -10.39 -12.44 8.44
CA GLU A 604 -10.86 -13.55 9.26
C GLU A 604 -10.29 -14.88 8.75
N TYR A 605 -10.11 -15.84 9.67
CA TYR A 605 -9.60 -17.18 9.33
C TYR A 605 -10.65 -18.03 8.63
N GLY A 606 -10.19 -18.99 7.84
CA GLY A 606 -11.02 -19.93 7.10
C GLY A 606 -10.69 -19.97 5.62
N THR A 607 -11.53 -20.61 4.82
CA THR A 607 -11.38 -20.69 3.37
C THR A 607 -12.36 -19.78 2.66
N LEU A 608 -12.00 -19.31 1.47
CA LEU A 608 -12.87 -18.55 0.59
C LEU A 608 -12.64 -18.97 -0.85
N ASP A 609 -13.71 -19.32 -1.52
CA ASP A 609 -13.72 -19.55 -2.95
C ASP A 609 -14.18 -18.28 -3.68
N THR A 610 -13.65 -18.08 -4.89
CA THR A 610 -14.08 -16.97 -5.74
C THR A 610 -14.22 -17.46 -7.18
N ASP A 611 -15.38 -17.23 -7.74
CA ASP A 611 -15.69 -17.51 -9.13
C ASP A 611 -15.67 -16.20 -9.94
N LEU A 612 -14.84 -16.15 -10.99
CA LEU A 612 -14.77 -15.03 -11.93
C LEU A 612 -15.25 -15.50 -13.30
N TYR A 613 -16.29 -14.88 -13.81
CA TYR A 613 -16.87 -15.18 -15.11
C TYR A 613 -16.62 -14.01 -16.08
N PHE A 614 -16.25 -14.31 -17.32
CA PHE A 614 -16.24 -13.35 -18.42
C PHE A 614 -17.30 -13.72 -19.45
N VAL A 615 -18.12 -12.75 -19.80
CA VAL A 615 -19.26 -12.93 -20.71
C VAL A 615 -18.91 -12.40 -22.09
N PRO A 616 -19.07 -13.17 -23.18
CA PRO A 616 -18.85 -12.67 -24.55
C PRO A 616 -19.90 -11.62 -24.90
N MET A 617 -19.48 -10.39 -25.14
CA MET A 617 -20.39 -9.26 -25.38
C MET A 617 -20.76 -9.06 -26.85
N LYS A 618 -20.00 -9.63 -27.78
CA LYS A 618 -20.28 -9.56 -29.23
C LYS A 618 -20.56 -10.94 -29.81
N GLN A 619 -21.23 -11.01 -30.96
CA GLN A 619 -21.82 -12.25 -31.53
C GLN A 619 -20.71 -13.05 -32.14
N ASP A 620 -19.80 -13.30 -32.32
CA ASP A 620 -18.79 -14.16 -32.91
C ASP A 620 -17.39 -13.93 -32.28
N ASP A 621 -17.38 -13.37 -31.03
CA ASP A 621 -16.11 -13.10 -30.35
C ASP A 621 -15.48 -14.39 -29.82
N SER A 622 -14.36 -14.79 -30.42
CA SER A 622 -13.40 -15.57 -29.69
C SER A 622 -12.84 -14.67 -28.57
N MET A 623 -12.89 -15.15 -27.32
CA MET A 623 -12.31 -14.43 -26.19
C MET A 623 -10.87 -14.90 -26.01
N GLN A 624 -9.95 -13.94 -25.92
CA GLN A 624 -8.55 -14.18 -25.59
C GLN A 624 -8.28 -13.81 -24.14
N PHE A 625 -7.49 -14.64 -23.47
CA PHE A 625 -7.09 -14.44 -22.09
C PHE A 625 -5.59 -14.65 -21.92
N ALA A 626 -5.01 -13.96 -20.97
CA ALA A 626 -3.73 -14.33 -20.41
C ALA A 626 -3.87 -14.56 -18.90
N VAL A 627 -3.23 -15.61 -18.41
CA VAL A 627 -3.07 -15.89 -16.98
C VAL A 627 -1.61 -15.80 -16.65
N ALA A 628 -1.24 -14.93 -15.73
CA ALA A 628 0.14 -14.57 -15.48
C ALA A 628 0.46 -14.34 -14.00
N CYS A 629 1.73 -14.31 -13.65
CA CYS A 629 2.23 -13.99 -12.32
C CYS A 629 2.64 -12.53 -12.25
N PRO A 630 1.96 -11.68 -11.48
CA PRO A 630 2.43 -10.34 -11.18
C PRO A 630 3.68 -10.41 -10.30
N PRO A 631 4.49 -9.34 -10.24
CA PRO A 631 5.63 -9.30 -9.33
C PRO A 631 5.14 -9.39 -7.88
N GLU A 632 5.69 -10.31 -7.14
CA GLU A 632 5.22 -10.62 -5.80
C GLU A 632 5.89 -9.79 -4.72
N PHE A 633 7.06 -9.17 -5.03
CA PHE A 633 7.83 -8.38 -4.07
C PHE A 633 8.62 -7.22 -4.63
N ALA A 634 8.83 -6.24 -3.75
CA ALA A 634 9.75 -5.13 -3.96
C ALA A 634 11.22 -5.55 -4.19
N LEU A 635 11.61 -6.70 -3.68
CA LEU A 635 12.98 -7.21 -3.75
C LEU A 635 13.28 -8.00 -5.02
N VAL A 636 12.50 -7.80 -5.97
CA VAL A 636 12.32 -8.52 -7.18
C VAL A 636 13.56 -8.62 -8.03
N ASN A 637 14.56 -7.85 -7.83
CA ASN A 637 15.79 -7.88 -8.63
C ASN A 637 17.01 -8.32 -7.83
N LYS A 638 16.82 -8.88 -6.65
CA LYS A 638 17.92 -9.30 -5.81
C LYS A 638 18.39 -10.70 -6.18
N ARG A 639 19.63 -10.86 -6.59
CA ARG A 639 20.29 -12.14 -6.77
C ARG A 639 21.15 -12.41 -5.56
N LEU A 640 21.07 -13.63 -5.05
CA LEU A 640 21.92 -14.12 -3.98
C LEU A 640 22.93 -15.11 -4.55
N TYR A 641 24.19 -14.85 -4.28
CA TYR A 641 25.29 -15.80 -4.52
C TYR A 641 25.84 -16.24 -3.17
N TRP A 642 26.08 -17.51 -3.01
CA TRP A 642 26.69 -18.03 -1.81
C TRP A 642 27.84 -18.99 -2.12
N LYS A 643 28.83 -19.05 -1.21
CA LYS A 643 29.96 -19.96 -1.30
C LYS A 643 30.34 -20.43 0.08
N VAL A 644 30.74 -21.70 0.16
CA VAL A 644 31.45 -22.28 1.30
C VAL A 644 32.85 -22.53 0.84
N CYS A 645 33.80 -21.86 1.48
CA CYS A 645 35.21 -21.94 1.13
C CYS A 645 36.03 -22.45 2.34
N ALA A 646 37.15 -23.08 2.10
CA ALA A 646 38.01 -23.61 3.10
C ALA A 646 39.47 -23.22 2.90
N VAL A 647 40.21 -23.05 4.01
CA VAL A 647 41.68 -23.04 3.99
C VAL A 647 42.15 -24.42 4.42
N MET A 648 42.86 -25.08 3.51
CA MET A 648 43.36 -26.43 3.70
C MET A 648 44.75 -26.40 4.31
N GLU A 649 45.07 -27.42 5.11
CA GLU A 649 46.42 -27.64 5.58
C GLU A 649 47.33 -28.02 4.40
N LYS A 650 48.20 -27.12 3.98
CA LYS A 650 49.22 -27.41 2.95
C LYS A 650 50.63 -27.31 3.47
N ASP A 651 51.50 -28.08 2.85
CA ASP A 651 52.94 -28.06 3.13
C ASP A 651 53.52 -26.65 3.12
N LYS A 652 54.46 -26.39 4.00
CA LYS A 652 55.09 -25.11 4.36
C LYS A 652 55.67 -24.25 3.22
N ALA A 653 55.43 -24.57 1.97
CA ALA A 653 56.08 -23.91 0.84
C ALA A 653 55.16 -23.10 -0.09
N SER A 654 53.86 -23.20 0.02
CA SER A 654 52.90 -22.42 -0.76
C SER A 654 51.87 -21.77 0.16
N GLY A 655 51.71 -20.44 0.13
CA GLY A 655 50.80 -19.68 0.98
C GLY A 655 49.38 -20.27 1.04
N GLU A 656 48.64 -19.88 2.06
CA GLU A 656 47.23 -20.28 2.25
C GLU A 656 46.41 -20.07 0.99
N GLN A 657 45.87 -21.16 0.43
CA GLN A 657 45.00 -21.08 -0.73
C GLN A 657 43.56 -21.41 -0.32
N GLU A 658 42.67 -20.51 -0.57
CA GLU A 658 41.24 -20.71 -0.39
C GLU A 658 40.68 -21.67 -1.46
N VAL A 659 39.95 -22.70 -1.04
CA VAL A 659 39.31 -23.69 -1.91
C VAL A 659 37.80 -23.59 -1.73
N VAL A 660 37.03 -23.51 -2.85
CA VAL A 660 35.57 -23.56 -2.83
C VAL A 660 35.13 -25.02 -2.62
N LEU A 661 34.39 -25.27 -1.54
CA LEU A 661 33.79 -26.58 -1.23
C LEU A 661 32.38 -26.74 -1.81
N ALA A 662 31.60 -25.65 -1.80
CA ALA A 662 30.28 -25.59 -2.37
C ALA A 662 29.95 -24.14 -2.77
N GLU A 663 29.15 -23.98 -3.79
CA GLU A 663 28.63 -22.66 -4.18
C GLU A 663 27.28 -22.80 -4.86
N GLY A 664 26.48 -21.74 -4.80
CA GLY A 664 25.17 -21.67 -5.44
C GLY A 664 24.69 -20.25 -5.64
N LYS A 665 23.57 -20.14 -6.31
CA LYS A 665 22.87 -18.88 -6.54
C LYS A 665 21.36 -19.08 -6.52
N PHE A 666 20.67 -18.11 -6.01
CA PHE A 666 19.21 -18.02 -6.13
C PHE A 666 18.83 -16.99 -7.20
N GLY A 667 17.72 -17.27 -7.90
CA GLY A 667 17.24 -16.43 -8.99
C GLY A 667 16.73 -15.06 -8.54
N ALA A 668 16.38 -14.23 -9.51
CA ALA A 668 16.16 -12.79 -9.33
C ALA A 668 14.91 -12.42 -8.50
N TRP A 669 13.94 -13.33 -8.31
CA TRP A 669 12.60 -12.98 -7.82
C TRP A 669 12.24 -13.62 -6.49
N ILE A 670 12.86 -14.73 -6.17
CA ILE A 670 12.57 -15.48 -4.96
C ILE A 670 13.89 -15.93 -4.39
N LEU A 671 14.17 -15.55 -3.15
CA LEU A 671 15.26 -16.13 -2.42
C LEU A 671 14.90 -17.59 -2.13
N GLY A 672 15.72 -18.48 -2.64
CA GLY A 672 15.56 -19.91 -2.42
C GLY A 672 16.07 -20.36 -1.06
N LYS A 673 15.98 -21.64 -0.86
CA LYS A 673 16.58 -22.35 0.27
C LYS A 673 17.42 -23.50 -0.27
N GLU A 674 18.64 -23.66 0.23
CA GLU A 674 19.52 -24.76 -0.18
C GLU A 674 20.21 -25.36 1.02
N THR A 675 20.25 -26.70 1.07
CA THR A 675 20.96 -27.42 2.08
C THR A 675 22.41 -27.61 1.67
N VAL A 676 23.31 -27.17 2.51
CA VAL A 676 24.76 -27.32 2.34
C VAL A 676 25.25 -28.45 3.21
N ASP A 677 25.99 -29.36 2.61
CA ASP A 677 26.61 -30.51 3.29
C ASP A 677 27.99 -30.78 2.66
N VAL A 678 29.05 -30.36 3.37
CA VAL A 678 30.41 -30.42 2.87
C VAL A 678 31.33 -31.15 3.82
N ALA A 679 32.26 -31.94 3.24
CA ALA A 679 33.33 -32.61 4.01
C ALA A 679 34.42 -31.61 4.44
N LEU A 680 34.93 -31.80 5.64
CA LEU A 680 35.90 -30.90 6.30
C LEU A 680 37.27 -31.54 6.60
N ASP A 681 37.60 -32.62 5.92
CA ASP A 681 38.91 -33.27 6.16
C ASP A 681 40.09 -32.35 5.83
N GLY A 682 40.92 -32.04 6.84
CA GLY A 682 42.06 -31.15 6.73
C GLY A 682 41.74 -29.66 6.64
N VAL A 683 40.50 -29.27 6.89
CA VAL A 683 40.08 -27.86 6.93
C VAL A 683 40.41 -27.25 8.28
N LYS A 684 41.13 -26.13 8.30
CA LYS A 684 41.40 -25.32 9.51
C LYS A 684 40.44 -24.18 9.71
N LYS A 685 40.07 -23.54 8.62
CA LYS A 685 39.09 -22.44 8.62
C LYS A 685 38.06 -22.66 7.54
N LEU A 686 36.82 -22.42 7.88
CA LEU A 686 35.69 -22.45 6.93
C LEU A 686 35.12 -21.06 6.79
N TYR A 687 34.90 -20.63 5.57
CA TYR A 687 34.30 -19.34 5.25
C TYR A 687 32.93 -19.57 4.61
N LEU A 688 31.89 -19.03 5.25
CA LEU A 688 30.53 -18.94 4.68
C LEU A 688 30.38 -17.57 4.08
N LYS A 689 30.27 -17.49 2.77
CA LYS A 689 30.27 -16.23 2.02
C LYS A 689 28.93 -16.01 1.34
N VAL A 690 28.43 -14.81 1.44
CA VAL A 690 27.21 -14.37 0.74
C VAL A 690 27.46 -13.04 0.03
N PHE A 691 26.97 -12.95 -1.18
CA PHE A 691 26.98 -11.72 -1.97
C PHE A 691 25.57 -11.51 -2.53
N THR A 692 25.10 -10.27 -2.48
CA THR A 692 23.83 -9.90 -3.06
C THR A 692 24.05 -8.91 -4.21
N GLU A 693 23.41 -9.18 -5.33
CA GLU A 693 23.43 -8.30 -6.49
C GLU A 693 22.00 -7.89 -6.81
N ASP A 694 21.75 -6.59 -6.89
CA ASP A 694 20.50 -6.10 -7.41
C ASP A 694 20.47 -6.36 -8.92
N GLY A 695 19.41 -6.99 -9.42
CA GLY A 695 19.35 -7.50 -10.80
C GLY A 695 19.24 -6.44 -11.88
N ARG A 696 19.13 -5.16 -11.53
CA ARG A 696 19.18 -4.02 -12.45
C ARG A 696 20.26 -3.05 -12.03
N GLN A 697 21.26 -2.91 -12.86
CA GLN A 697 22.20 -1.82 -12.74
C GLN A 697 21.46 -0.51 -12.90
N GLY A 698 21.63 0.41 -11.96
CA GLY A 698 21.04 1.74 -12.03
C GLY A 698 19.85 1.99 -11.11
N ASP A 699 19.38 0.99 -10.39
CA ASP A 699 18.49 1.23 -9.25
C ASP A 699 19.34 1.82 -8.12
N LEU A 700 19.39 3.13 -8.09
CA LEU A 700 20.30 3.89 -7.23
C LEU A 700 19.85 3.97 -5.79
N TYR A 701 18.68 3.44 -5.47
CA TYR A 701 18.19 3.46 -4.13
C TYR A 701 18.48 2.11 -3.49
N GLU A 702 19.39 2.16 -2.54
CA GLU A 702 19.56 1.10 -1.58
C GLU A 702 18.21 0.87 -0.92
N TYR A 703 17.54 -0.16 -1.36
CA TYR A 703 16.51 -0.74 -0.53
C TYR A 703 17.18 -1.08 0.79
N GLU A 704 16.73 -0.49 1.90
CA GLU A 704 17.03 -1.11 3.19
C GLU A 704 16.55 -2.54 3.07
N SER A 705 17.49 -3.41 2.79
CA SER A 705 17.22 -4.80 2.58
C SER A 705 16.41 -5.27 3.77
N LEU A 706 15.27 -5.84 3.52
CA LEU A 706 14.71 -6.73 4.51
C LEU A 706 15.84 -7.72 4.81
N LYS A 707 16.47 -7.55 5.93
CA LYS A 707 17.63 -8.32 6.41
C LYS A 707 17.15 -9.75 6.67
N THR A 708 17.11 -10.58 5.65
CA THR A 708 16.34 -11.81 5.63
C THR A 708 17.15 -13.01 5.18
N ILE A 709 18.47 -12.87 5.01
CA ILE A 709 19.34 -13.94 4.56
C ILE A 709 20.09 -14.52 5.75
N PHE A 710 19.97 -15.82 5.92
CA PHE A 710 20.55 -16.54 7.06
C PHE A 710 21.21 -17.85 6.66
N TRP A 711 22.23 -18.23 7.42
CA TRP A 711 22.66 -19.60 7.54
C TRP A 711 21.88 -20.24 8.70
N GLY A 712 20.90 -21.09 8.37
CA GLY A 712 20.03 -21.78 9.34
C GLY A 712 20.68 -23.08 9.86
N ASN A 713 20.58 -23.30 11.15
CA ASN A 713 21.09 -24.49 11.87
C ASN A 713 22.47 -24.94 11.42
N PRO A 714 23.52 -24.06 11.45
CA PRO A 714 24.86 -24.47 11.10
C PRO A 714 25.41 -25.44 12.17
N VAL A 715 25.84 -26.63 11.72
CA VAL A 715 26.31 -27.73 12.54
C VAL A 715 27.65 -28.26 12.01
N ILE A 716 28.60 -28.45 12.88
CA ILE A 716 29.85 -29.15 12.60
C ILE A 716 29.76 -30.57 13.17
N GLU A 717 29.83 -31.57 12.32
CA GLU A 717 29.98 -32.97 12.75
C GLU A 717 31.48 -33.30 12.87
N THR A 718 31.86 -33.82 14.02
CA THR A 718 33.23 -34.23 14.29
C THR A 718 33.50 -35.66 13.84
N LYS A 719 34.77 -36.08 13.75
CA LYS A 719 35.19 -37.46 13.33
C LYS A 719 34.63 -38.55 14.26
N ASN A 720 34.32 -38.22 15.50
CA ASN A 720 33.67 -39.12 16.44
C ASN A 720 32.14 -38.96 16.48
N LYS A 721 31.57 -38.37 15.46
CA LYS A 721 30.12 -38.18 15.24
C LYS A 721 29.41 -37.32 16.29
N LYS A 722 30.10 -36.50 17.03
CA LYS A 722 29.49 -35.45 17.85
C LYS A 722 29.06 -34.32 16.93
N LYS A 723 27.86 -33.84 17.10
CA LYS A 723 27.34 -32.63 16.42
C LYS A 723 27.56 -31.43 17.34
N LEU A 724 28.27 -30.45 16.85
CA LEU A 724 28.49 -29.15 17.49
C LEU A 724 27.61 -28.13 16.79
N ASP A 725 26.77 -27.44 17.52
CA ASP A 725 26.01 -26.33 17.00
C ASP A 725 26.76 -24.99 17.19
N MET A 726 26.21 -23.91 16.66
CA MET A 726 26.86 -22.60 16.65
C MET A 726 27.17 -22.03 18.06
N SER A 727 26.60 -22.56 19.11
CA SER A 727 26.96 -22.19 20.50
C SER A 727 28.22 -22.88 21.00
N GLU A 728 28.69 -23.91 20.32
CA GLU A 728 29.84 -24.74 20.70
C GLU A 728 31.09 -24.46 19.84
N PHE A 729 31.05 -23.58 18.88
CA PHE A 729 32.20 -23.14 18.06
C PHE A 729 32.27 -21.63 17.92
N VAL A 730 33.46 -21.13 17.69
CA VAL A 730 33.72 -19.69 17.52
C VAL A 730 33.61 -19.30 16.06
N TYR A 731 32.92 -18.21 15.79
CA TYR A 731 32.83 -17.61 14.47
C TYR A 731 33.02 -16.09 14.53
N VAL A 732 33.46 -15.50 13.42
CA VAL A 732 33.68 -14.06 13.25
C VAL A 732 32.94 -13.61 11.99
N CYS A 733 32.22 -12.54 12.11
CA CYS A 733 31.48 -11.91 11.00
C CYS A 733 32.23 -10.71 10.43
N GLU A 734 32.40 -10.69 9.13
CA GLU A 734 32.95 -9.54 8.37
C GLU A 734 31.91 -9.10 7.33
N ASN A 735 31.59 -7.84 7.32
CA ASN A 735 30.61 -7.27 6.41
C ASN A 735 29.21 -7.95 6.50
N THR A 736 28.87 -8.53 7.66
CA THR A 736 27.53 -9.02 7.98
C THR A 736 27.07 -8.43 9.32
N ASP A 737 25.78 -8.50 9.58
CA ASP A 737 25.25 -7.96 10.83
C ASP A 737 25.45 -8.94 11.99
N GLU A 738 26.09 -8.47 13.07
CA GLU A 738 26.32 -9.26 14.28
C GLU A 738 25.16 -9.15 15.27
N GLY A 739 24.21 -8.27 15.02
CA GLY A 739 23.24 -7.74 16.00
C GLY A 739 22.07 -8.65 16.34
N CYS A 740 21.89 -9.77 15.66
CA CYS A 740 20.79 -10.70 15.97
C CYS A 740 21.24 -11.73 16.99
N GLY A 741 20.51 -11.94 18.02
CA GLY A 741 20.77 -13.07 18.93
C GLY A 741 20.65 -14.40 18.18
N VAL A 742 21.28 -15.46 18.72
CA VAL A 742 21.18 -16.81 18.14
C VAL A 742 19.72 -17.20 17.96
N GLY A 743 19.34 -17.58 16.75
CA GLY A 743 17.98 -17.97 16.41
C GLY A 743 16.97 -16.84 16.39
N LYS A 744 17.44 -15.59 16.35
CA LYS A 744 16.57 -14.41 16.23
C LYS A 744 16.81 -13.71 14.89
N ASP A 745 15.73 -13.25 14.29
CA ASP A 745 15.78 -12.35 13.14
C ASP A 745 16.21 -10.93 13.56
N TYR A 746 16.31 -10.03 12.59
CA TYR A 746 16.73 -8.65 12.84
C TYR A 746 15.74 -7.81 13.66
N GLU A 747 14.53 -8.30 13.88
CA GLU A 747 13.50 -7.67 14.71
C GLU A 747 13.33 -8.37 16.07
N GLY A 748 14.15 -9.39 16.36
CA GLY A 748 14.12 -10.17 17.59
C GLY A 748 13.11 -11.32 17.58
N GLY A 749 12.49 -11.58 16.44
CA GLY A 749 11.63 -12.73 16.19
C GLY A 749 12.40 -14.01 15.94
N ARG A 750 11.69 -15.10 15.68
CA ARG A 750 12.31 -16.36 15.26
C ARG A 750 12.77 -16.29 13.81
N VAL A 751 13.92 -16.87 13.53
CA VAL A 751 14.39 -17.00 12.15
C VAL A 751 13.56 -18.02 11.41
N THR A 752 13.07 -17.62 10.24
CA THR A 752 12.47 -18.51 9.28
C THR A 752 13.20 -18.42 7.94
N ILE A 753 13.31 -19.52 7.24
CA ILE A 753 13.79 -19.57 5.86
C ILE A 753 12.76 -20.37 5.05
N GLN A 754 12.05 -19.72 4.16
CA GLN A 754 10.95 -20.30 3.39
C GLN A 754 9.94 -21.06 4.28
N ALA A 755 9.39 -20.37 5.24
CA ALA A 755 8.39 -20.87 6.18
C ALA A 755 8.87 -21.99 7.14
N GLU A 756 10.12 -22.40 7.09
CA GLU A 756 10.72 -23.34 8.04
C GLU A 756 11.38 -22.57 9.18
N GLU A 757 11.01 -22.87 10.42
CA GLU A 757 11.61 -22.25 11.61
C GLU A 757 12.98 -22.83 11.91
N PHE A 758 13.92 -21.96 12.27
CA PHE A 758 15.28 -22.31 12.66
C PHE A 758 15.56 -21.79 14.07
N ASP A 759 15.78 -22.69 15.01
CA ASP A 759 16.10 -22.33 16.40
C ASP A 759 17.48 -21.65 16.51
N LYS A 760 18.33 -21.88 15.54
CA LYS A 760 19.69 -21.31 15.46
C LYS A 760 19.98 -20.87 14.05
N ALA A 761 20.41 -19.62 13.89
CA ALA A 761 20.78 -19.08 12.60
C ALA A 761 21.81 -17.94 12.75
N ILE A 762 22.60 -17.74 11.71
CA ILE A 762 23.58 -16.65 11.63
C ILE A 762 23.15 -15.72 10.49
N PRO A 763 22.98 -14.41 10.74
CA PRO A 763 22.71 -13.44 9.69
C PRO A 763 23.82 -13.44 8.65
N ALA A 764 23.43 -13.43 7.38
CA ALA A 764 24.38 -13.61 6.27
C ALA A 764 24.37 -12.46 5.27
N GLU A 765 23.44 -11.51 5.40
CA GLU A 765 23.35 -10.41 4.44
C GLU A 765 24.53 -9.44 4.55
N PRO A 766 25.18 -9.08 3.40
CA PRO A 766 26.26 -8.10 3.40
C PRO A 766 25.79 -6.71 3.79
N LYS A 767 26.50 -6.01 4.67
CA LYS A 767 26.30 -4.58 4.98
C LYS A 767 26.70 -3.68 3.80
N ASP A 768 27.91 -3.90 3.28
CA ASP A 768 28.37 -3.26 2.03
C ASP A 768 28.05 -4.23 0.89
N LYS A 769 27.04 -3.91 0.11
CA LYS A 769 26.56 -4.74 -1.01
C LYS A 769 27.57 -4.89 -2.16
N LYS A 770 28.65 -4.11 -2.16
CA LYS A 770 29.74 -4.24 -3.12
C LYS A 770 30.76 -5.27 -2.71
N LYS A 771 30.63 -5.85 -1.52
CA LYS A 771 31.55 -6.83 -0.95
C LYS A 771 30.82 -8.06 -0.47
N TRP A 772 31.53 -9.17 -0.42
CA TRP A 772 31.01 -10.39 0.19
C TRP A 772 30.83 -10.20 1.70
N GLY A 773 29.69 -10.64 2.23
CA GLY A 773 29.53 -10.92 3.64
C GLY A 773 30.25 -12.24 3.95
N VAL A 774 31.08 -12.27 4.96
CA VAL A 774 31.92 -13.44 5.29
C VAL A 774 31.73 -13.82 6.76
N ILE A 775 31.41 -15.07 7.00
CA ILE A 775 31.41 -15.67 8.34
C ILE A 775 32.52 -16.68 8.38
N THR A 776 33.49 -16.46 9.24
CA THR A 776 34.66 -17.33 9.42
C THR A 776 34.47 -18.22 10.63
N LEU A 777 34.54 -19.53 10.43
CA LEU A 777 34.52 -20.52 11.49
C LEU A 777 35.94 -21.07 11.69
N ASP A 778 36.46 -21.01 12.92
CA ASP A 778 37.73 -21.62 13.29
C ASP A 778 37.47 -23.07 13.69
N LEU A 779 38.04 -23.98 12.95
CA LEU A 779 37.90 -25.42 13.14
C LEU A 779 39.10 -26.06 13.82
N GLU A 780 40.13 -25.28 14.22
CA GLU A 780 41.33 -25.79 14.82
C GLU A 780 40.99 -26.48 16.18
N GLY A 781 41.38 -27.71 16.32
CA GLY A 781 41.13 -28.51 17.53
C GLY A 781 39.75 -29.17 17.61
N LEU A 782 38.83 -28.90 16.71
CA LEU A 782 37.46 -29.46 16.73
C LEU A 782 37.36 -30.88 16.16
N ASN A 783 38.39 -31.38 15.50
CA ASN A 783 38.34 -32.66 14.77
C ASN A 783 37.13 -32.74 13.81
N ALA A 784 36.86 -31.66 13.11
CA ALA A 784 35.71 -31.52 12.20
C ALA A 784 35.76 -32.54 11.06
N ALA A 785 34.63 -33.11 10.70
CA ALA A 785 34.48 -34.06 9.61
C ALA A 785 33.52 -33.56 8.51
N ARG A 786 32.40 -32.90 8.89
CA ARG A 786 31.43 -32.37 7.98
C ARG A 786 30.82 -31.06 8.51
N PHE A 787 30.37 -30.22 7.60
CA PHE A 787 29.58 -29.05 7.92
C PHE A 787 28.22 -29.17 7.25
N HIS A 788 27.16 -28.91 8.00
CA HIS A 788 25.78 -28.85 7.54
C HIS A 788 25.17 -27.49 7.88
N ALA A 789 24.44 -26.91 6.95
CA ALA A 789 23.65 -25.71 7.17
C ALA A 789 22.57 -25.58 6.07
N VAL A 790 21.62 -24.73 6.30
CA VAL A 790 20.69 -24.25 5.27
C VAL A 790 21.01 -22.80 4.98
N ILE A 791 21.32 -22.46 3.74
CA ILE A 791 21.41 -21.06 3.29
C ILE A 791 20.11 -20.67 2.62
N GLY A 792 19.61 -19.52 2.92
CA GLY A 792 18.42 -19.01 2.22
C GLY A 792 17.95 -17.68 2.78
N GLY A 793 16.92 -17.20 2.16
CA GLY A 793 16.23 -15.97 2.54
C GLY A 793 14.78 -16.26 2.90
N ASP A 794 14.29 -15.44 3.79
CA ASP A 794 12.95 -15.58 4.34
C ASP A 794 11.90 -14.94 3.44
N TYR A 795 11.75 -15.49 2.25
CA TYR A 795 10.57 -15.23 1.45
C TYR A 795 9.79 -16.52 1.38
N PRO A 796 8.65 -16.60 2.07
CA PRO A 796 7.79 -17.74 1.89
C PRO A 796 7.39 -17.75 0.41
N VAL A 797 7.76 -18.78 -0.29
CA VAL A 797 6.96 -19.23 -1.39
C VAL A 797 5.65 -19.65 -0.71
N GLY A 798 4.65 -18.77 -0.71
CA GLY A 798 3.31 -19.14 -0.28
C GLY A 798 2.93 -20.40 -1.03
N ASP A 799 2.06 -21.21 -0.46
CA ASP A 799 1.46 -22.27 -1.24
C ASP A 799 0.74 -21.65 -2.46
N GLU A 800 0.38 -22.45 -3.44
CA GLU A 800 -0.26 -21.94 -4.67
C GLU A 800 -1.56 -21.17 -4.35
N SER A 801 -2.22 -21.47 -3.21
CA SER A 801 -3.43 -20.78 -2.78
C SER A 801 -3.20 -19.33 -2.38
N GLY A 802 -2.00 -18.99 -1.90
CA GLY A 802 -1.60 -17.64 -1.54
C GLY A 802 -1.09 -16.82 -2.72
N LYS A 803 -0.72 -17.44 -3.83
CA LYS A 803 -0.20 -16.74 -4.99
C LYS A 803 -1.26 -15.91 -5.69
N ARG A 804 -0.92 -14.66 -5.97
CA ARG A 804 -1.74 -13.82 -6.81
C ARG A 804 -1.53 -14.21 -8.27
N ARG A 805 -2.63 -14.36 -9.00
CA ARG A 805 -2.63 -14.51 -10.45
C ARG A 805 -3.30 -13.31 -11.08
N THR A 806 -2.79 -12.86 -12.20
CA THR A 806 -3.44 -11.84 -13.02
C THR A 806 -4.14 -12.50 -14.16
N VAL A 807 -5.44 -12.24 -14.30
CA VAL A 807 -6.25 -12.68 -15.43
C VAL A 807 -6.55 -11.47 -16.30
N PHE A 808 -6.20 -11.55 -17.58
CA PHE A 808 -6.47 -10.53 -18.58
C PHE A 808 -7.46 -11.08 -19.61
N GLN A 809 -8.50 -10.33 -19.90
CA GLN A 809 -9.25 -10.51 -21.15
C GLN A 809 -8.80 -9.43 -22.12
N GLN A 810 -8.36 -9.83 -23.33
CA GLN A 810 -7.89 -8.90 -24.37
C GLN A 810 -8.87 -8.79 -25.51
N GLN A 811 -9.07 -7.57 -26.01
CA GLN A 811 -9.76 -7.24 -27.26
C GLN A 811 -8.96 -6.23 -28.06
N THR A 812 -8.85 -6.43 -29.38
CA THR A 812 -8.17 -5.49 -30.28
C THR A 812 -9.18 -4.76 -31.16
N GLY A 813 -9.07 -3.45 -31.28
CA GLY A 813 -9.97 -2.66 -32.11
C GLY A 813 -9.93 -1.16 -31.82
N ASN A 814 -10.89 -0.41 -32.36
CA ASN A 814 -11.10 1.00 -32.02
C ASN A 814 -11.90 1.15 -30.71
N SER A 815 -12.63 0.13 -30.33
CA SER A 815 -13.41 0.05 -29.09
C SER A 815 -13.43 -1.38 -28.55
N ALA A 816 -13.65 -1.50 -27.26
CA ALA A 816 -13.81 -2.77 -26.56
C ALA A 816 -15.01 -2.76 -25.61
N CYS A 817 -15.57 -3.93 -25.41
CA CYS A 817 -16.72 -4.19 -24.53
C CYS A 817 -16.44 -5.41 -23.67
N PHE A 818 -16.42 -5.24 -22.36
CA PHE A 818 -16.22 -6.36 -21.41
C PHE A 818 -17.39 -6.44 -20.44
N ALA A 819 -17.71 -7.66 -20.04
CA ALA A 819 -18.59 -7.92 -18.91
C ALA A 819 -18.02 -9.05 -18.07
N SER A 820 -17.97 -8.85 -16.78
CA SER A 820 -17.51 -9.86 -15.82
C SER A 820 -18.46 -9.98 -14.63
N VAL A 821 -18.51 -11.17 -14.06
CA VAL A 821 -19.29 -11.47 -12.85
C VAL A 821 -18.34 -12.09 -11.83
N ILE A 822 -18.41 -11.65 -10.57
CA ILE A 822 -17.55 -12.14 -9.50
C ILE A 822 -18.43 -12.58 -8.33
N GLU A 823 -18.26 -13.82 -7.88
CA GLU A 823 -18.91 -14.35 -6.69
C GLU A 823 -17.88 -14.87 -5.69
N PRO A 824 -17.64 -14.16 -4.57
CA PRO A 824 -16.96 -14.75 -3.42
C PRO A 824 -17.95 -15.61 -2.60
N HIS A 825 -17.57 -16.85 -2.21
CA HIS A 825 -18.44 -17.72 -1.44
C HIS A 825 -17.67 -18.65 -0.49
N GLU A 826 -18.29 -18.97 0.65
CA GLU A 826 -17.92 -20.08 1.52
C GLU A 826 -18.85 -21.27 1.18
N GLY A 827 -18.30 -22.45 0.87
CA GLY A 827 -19.08 -23.60 0.43
C GLY A 827 -19.64 -23.46 -0.98
N ASP A 828 -20.87 -23.92 -1.21
CA ASP A 828 -21.48 -23.95 -2.53
C ASP A 828 -21.74 -22.55 -3.10
N ALA A 829 -21.38 -22.34 -4.36
CA ALA A 829 -21.67 -21.12 -5.10
C ALA A 829 -23.18 -20.94 -5.32
N MET A 830 -23.67 -19.70 -5.23
CA MET A 830 -25.04 -19.36 -5.60
C MET A 830 -25.22 -19.30 -7.12
N ILE A 831 -24.19 -18.93 -7.89
CA ILE A 831 -24.26 -18.88 -9.34
C ILE A 831 -24.16 -20.29 -9.93
N GLN A 832 -25.20 -20.71 -10.66
CA GLN A 832 -25.16 -21.93 -11.47
C GLN A 832 -24.70 -21.69 -12.90
N SER A 833 -25.11 -20.57 -13.51
CA SER A 833 -24.68 -20.21 -14.85
C SER A 833 -24.74 -18.70 -15.09
N VAL A 834 -23.86 -18.23 -15.95
CA VAL A 834 -23.82 -16.85 -16.45
C VAL A 834 -23.85 -16.87 -17.97
N GLN A 835 -24.74 -16.10 -18.59
CA GLN A 835 -24.95 -16.11 -20.04
C GLN A 835 -25.17 -14.70 -20.59
N TYR A 836 -24.82 -14.50 -21.84
CA TYR A 836 -25.19 -13.31 -22.61
C TYR A 836 -26.70 -13.25 -22.79
N ALA A 837 -27.31 -12.10 -22.50
CA ALA A 837 -28.75 -11.90 -22.60
C ALA A 837 -29.14 -10.75 -23.58
N GLY A 838 -28.18 -10.21 -24.28
CA GLY A 838 -28.38 -9.08 -25.20
C GLY A 838 -27.29 -8.01 -25.08
N SER A 839 -27.35 -6.95 -25.89
CA SER A 839 -26.39 -5.86 -25.82
C SER A 839 -26.39 -5.28 -24.40
N TRP A 840 -25.22 -5.31 -23.74
CA TRP A 840 -25.02 -4.85 -22.37
C TRP A 840 -25.97 -5.49 -21.34
N SER A 841 -26.34 -6.76 -21.58
CA SER A 841 -27.20 -7.54 -20.67
C SER A 841 -26.63 -8.93 -20.44
N ILE A 842 -26.67 -9.35 -19.18
CA ILE A 842 -26.27 -10.68 -18.75
C ILE A 842 -27.43 -11.35 -18.00
N LYS A 843 -27.53 -12.65 -18.13
CA LYS A 843 -28.44 -13.49 -17.34
C LYS A 843 -27.64 -14.34 -16.39
N VAL A 844 -28.00 -14.30 -15.11
CA VAL A 844 -27.42 -15.13 -14.05
C VAL A 844 -28.51 -16.05 -13.53
N THR A 845 -28.25 -17.35 -13.51
CA THR A 845 -29.12 -18.36 -12.90
C THR A 845 -28.55 -18.75 -11.56
N LEU A 846 -29.35 -18.68 -10.51
CA LEU A 846 -28.95 -18.94 -9.14
C LEU A 846 -29.39 -20.34 -8.68
N ALA A 847 -28.70 -20.90 -7.68
CA ALA A 847 -28.94 -22.22 -7.14
C ALA A 847 -30.33 -22.41 -6.51
N ASP A 848 -30.97 -21.32 -6.07
CA ASP A 848 -32.32 -21.31 -5.54
C ASP A 848 -33.42 -21.22 -6.63
N GLY A 849 -33.02 -21.31 -7.91
CA GLY A 849 -33.92 -21.27 -9.06
C GLY A 849 -34.34 -19.88 -9.51
N ARG A 850 -33.80 -18.81 -8.93
CA ARG A 850 -33.98 -17.45 -9.43
C ARG A 850 -33.12 -17.23 -10.68
N GLU A 851 -33.64 -16.46 -11.60
CA GLU A 851 -32.91 -15.96 -12.76
C GLU A 851 -32.89 -14.42 -12.69
N GLN A 852 -31.72 -13.84 -12.80
CA GLN A 852 -31.56 -12.40 -12.80
C GLN A 852 -31.00 -11.92 -14.13
N ILE A 853 -31.61 -10.88 -14.71
CA ILE A 853 -31.10 -10.18 -15.89
C ILE A 853 -30.62 -8.81 -15.45
N VAL A 854 -29.32 -8.56 -15.58
CA VAL A 854 -28.69 -7.28 -15.29
C VAL A 854 -28.32 -6.62 -16.60
N SER A 855 -28.82 -5.42 -16.82
CA SER A 855 -28.66 -4.67 -18.06
C SER A 855 -28.18 -3.24 -17.81
N VAL A 856 -27.28 -2.75 -18.69
CA VAL A 856 -26.84 -1.37 -18.70
C VAL A 856 -27.27 -0.72 -20.00
N LYS A 857 -27.98 0.39 -19.92
CA LYS A 857 -28.39 1.20 -21.07
C LYS A 857 -27.55 2.46 -21.16
N GLY A 858 -27.23 2.90 -22.36
CA GLY A 858 -26.53 4.17 -22.59
C GLY A 858 -25.03 4.20 -22.30
N ILE A 859 -24.39 3.07 -21.98
CA ILE A 859 -22.95 3.03 -21.69
C ILE A 859 -22.08 3.43 -22.90
N GLU A 860 -22.56 3.22 -24.12
CA GLU A 860 -21.88 3.61 -25.37
C GLU A 860 -22.22 5.03 -25.83
N ASN A 861 -23.24 5.68 -25.23
CA ASN A 861 -23.70 6.99 -25.67
C ASN A 861 -22.65 8.04 -25.32
N MET A 862 -22.01 8.61 -26.33
CA MET A 862 -21.14 9.76 -26.20
C MET A 862 -22.02 11.00 -26.06
N GLU A 863 -22.26 11.46 -24.85
CA GLU A 863 -22.87 12.77 -24.61
C GLU A 863 -21.82 13.82 -24.93
N GLU A 864 -22.18 14.81 -25.75
CA GLU A 864 -21.34 15.98 -25.97
C GLU A 864 -21.10 16.64 -24.59
N SER A 865 -19.90 16.53 -24.09
CA SER A 865 -19.49 17.28 -22.93
C SER A 865 -19.45 18.75 -23.31
N ASP A 866 -20.41 19.51 -22.84
CA ASP A 866 -20.33 20.97 -22.94
C ASP A 866 -19.21 21.45 -21.99
N PRO A 867 -18.06 21.86 -22.52
CA PRO A 867 -16.94 22.27 -21.67
C PRO A 867 -17.23 23.52 -20.82
N THR A 868 -18.37 24.16 -21.04
CA THR A 868 -18.80 25.36 -20.30
C THR A 868 -19.75 25.05 -19.15
N LYS A 869 -20.18 23.79 -18.99
CA LYS A 869 -21.04 23.35 -17.90
C LYS A 869 -20.26 22.51 -16.88
N ASN A 870 -20.43 22.86 -15.62
CA ASN A 870 -19.92 22.04 -14.50
C ASN A 870 -20.37 20.59 -14.66
N ASN A 871 -19.41 19.65 -14.53
CA ASN A 871 -19.61 18.20 -14.70
C ASN A 871 -20.73 17.60 -13.83
N ALA A 872 -21.11 18.26 -12.73
CA ALA A 872 -22.22 17.86 -11.86
C ALA A 872 -23.62 18.07 -12.46
N GLN A 873 -23.76 18.85 -13.53
CA GLN A 873 -25.09 19.22 -14.08
C GLN A 873 -25.47 18.43 -15.34
N THR A 874 -24.55 17.70 -15.96
CA THR A 874 -24.89 16.87 -17.14
C THR A 874 -25.47 15.54 -16.64
N LYS A 875 -26.80 15.39 -16.69
CA LYS A 875 -27.44 14.10 -16.35
C LYS A 875 -26.96 13.03 -17.33
N SER A 876 -26.27 12.03 -16.82
CA SER A 876 -25.83 10.87 -17.60
C SER A 876 -27.05 10.10 -18.15
N SER A 877 -26.93 9.60 -19.39
CA SER A 877 -27.93 8.69 -19.97
C SER A 877 -27.77 7.24 -19.50
N VAL A 878 -26.70 6.94 -18.75
CA VAL A 878 -26.43 5.59 -18.26
C VAL A 878 -27.47 5.18 -17.21
N ARG A 879 -28.08 4.02 -17.42
CA ARG A 879 -29.08 3.41 -16.52
C ARG A 879 -28.72 1.94 -16.33
N VAL A 880 -29.02 1.43 -15.14
CA VAL A 880 -28.96 0.01 -14.83
C VAL A 880 -30.35 -0.50 -14.54
N LEU A 881 -30.68 -1.64 -15.08
CA LEU A 881 -31.92 -2.38 -14.84
C LEU A 881 -31.57 -3.78 -14.33
N ILE A 882 -32.18 -4.21 -13.25
CA ILE A 882 -32.21 -5.58 -12.80
C ILE A 882 -33.64 -6.12 -12.84
N GLU A 883 -33.83 -7.29 -13.44
CA GLU A 883 -35.08 -8.03 -13.47
C GLU A 883 -34.83 -9.42 -12.87
N GLU A 884 -35.65 -9.82 -11.91
CA GLU A 884 -35.54 -11.11 -11.24
C GLU A 884 -36.79 -11.95 -11.52
N PHE A 885 -36.55 -13.19 -11.93
CA PHE A 885 -37.59 -14.15 -12.29
C PHE A 885 -37.49 -15.39 -11.38
N GLN A 886 -38.65 -15.95 -11.01
CA GLN A 886 -38.77 -17.26 -10.38
C GLN A 886 -39.69 -18.13 -11.20
N ASN A 887 -39.23 -19.28 -11.66
CA ASN A 887 -39.98 -20.18 -12.55
C ASN A 887 -40.57 -19.48 -13.77
N GLY A 888 -39.79 -18.56 -14.39
CA GLY A 888 -40.21 -17.79 -15.55
C GLY A 888 -41.16 -16.64 -15.26
N THR A 889 -41.55 -16.37 -14.02
CA THR A 889 -42.40 -15.28 -13.60
C THR A 889 -41.54 -14.14 -13.04
N LEU A 890 -41.71 -12.91 -13.54
CA LEU A 890 -41.07 -11.72 -13.01
C LEU A 890 -41.55 -11.47 -11.58
N ILE A 891 -40.63 -11.49 -10.61
CA ILE A 891 -40.93 -11.29 -9.19
C ILE A 891 -40.40 -9.95 -8.68
N ARG A 892 -39.39 -9.38 -9.34
CA ARG A 892 -38.79 -8.11 -8.96
C ARG A 892 -38.21 -7.41 -10.19
N SER A 893 -38.36 -6.09 -10.26
CA SER A 893 -37.70 -5.26 -11.29
C SER A 893 -37.33 -3.93 -10.65
N GLU A 894 -36.10 -3.49 -10.87
CA GLU A 894 -35.57 -2.23 -10.35
C GLU A 894 -34.68 -1.57 -11.37
N GLU A 895 -34.89 -0.29 -11.63
CA GLU A 895 -34.12 0.52 -12.56
C GLU A 895 -33.63 1.79 -11.84
N THR A 896 -32.38 2.17 -12.12
CA THR A 896 -31.84 3.42 -11.58
C THR A 896 -32.67 4.60 -12.04
N ALA A 897 -33.10 5.46 -11.12
CA ALA A 897 -33.90 6.64 -11.43
C ALA A 897 -33.19 7.61 -12.38
N ARG A 898 -33.99 8.40 -13.13
CA ARG A 898 -33.45 9.47 -13.98
C ARG A 898 -32.90 10.63 -13.18
#